data_423c9bd8dac353b713809c930041d0d0
#
_entry.id   423c9bd8dac353b713809c930041d0d0
#
_cell.length_a   1.000
_cell.length_b   1.000
_cell.length_c   1.000
_cell.angle_alpha   90.00
_cell.angle_beta   90.00
_cell.angle_gamma   90.00
#
_symmetry.space_group_name_H-M   'P 1'
#
loop_
_entity.id
_entity.type
_entity.pdbx_description
1 polymer ?
#
loop_
_entity_poly.entity_id
_entity_poly.type
_entity_poly.pdbx_seq_one_letter_code
_entity_poly.pdbx_strand_id
1 'polypeptide(L)'
;MKKKRLWLSILLAVLMVVLIPADTAAAEEEKDKDVSNPDFNVTVEAGLDGVVFQGKSVPVTVNASNSGKDFSGKIRVIVPCDYDQEAVAYEHSIVIPSGGAKTASILIPNISNATFLRVELVNDKDKILYSAQEKVTTIQVGNEAIIGVLSDDYTGLNYFDAVSVSTGSGIVSSKMIQLNASTLPESGEGLSTCHYILIDNYNTSQLSDKQVQAILSWVNDGGILILGTGSKASTVLEAFQGNACPVTIGSLSKKRLFVAGSSEDDAVQVDAADLSSCGWEDIQNNIAPGASAWKTGYGSKGTIVMLDYDLAMEPIVSMRDRGILASNILAKAGNSENYEDMIQGDSEPYSEWKMQSAVNSSDGNKRPNPLLYAAIFLVYVLAIGPIVYLILKAKDKREKMWIIIPIIAVGFTVVVFGTSMIYRIHRPFMDAVEILEYSGSTLETRAYVTMQSPKAASYSMPLAEGYSSVTTWGDSNYDYSSLGTTNYNYAVLEDADRLSINVNKGQPFTSYNVLIKKSEPIQAEGFALNLNCTLSDVEGDVTNQTGYDLKNVVFCYNDIYCVLGDMKNGETKTIEKADNKGIGSLSYDCTEWMENPPTERWFFQGNESYKKAVQNQNIYKIMNEKQNTLDLNQGMVFGMVEGYSENLLSEKAGKVYSSQVAVSYFTEVPEEYRGYTTFISDINQYMVGGNNISYDRNIYPDGYDILYDDNERYMYGETEMNVLYDFGKLNLNGALLRKHTDSTDTGSSDDELYADYYSDEEAEVWLYNCESSQYEQVFINTDEVTDLVPYIDENGWMKIRYVDGSGNSNCHAPVISLIGGEK
;
A
#
# COMPACT_ATOMS: atom_id res chain seq x y z
N MET A 1 32.67 43.89 -51.39
CA MET A 1 32.23 42.48 -51.47
C MET A 1 32.94 41.56 -50.46
N LYS A 2 34.25 41.67 -50.21
CA LYS A 2 34.97 40.80 -49.25
C LYS A 2 34.52 40.92 -47.77
N LYS A 3 34.20 42.12 -47.28
CA LYS A 3 33.71 42.30 -45.90
C LYS A 3 32.30 41.67 -45.63
N LYS A 4 31.42 41.65 -46.63
CA LYS A 4 30.09 41.02 -46.47
C LYS A 4 30.17 39.49 -46.43
N ARG A 5 31.12 38.90 -47.10
CA ARG A 5 31.33 37.43 -47.04
C ARG A 5 31.94 37.00 -45.70
N LEU A 6 32.78 37.84 -45.09
CA LEU A 6 33.36 37.57 -43.76
C LEU A 6 32.29 37.57 -42.67
N TRP A 7 31.37 38.52 -42.69
CA TRP A 7 30.28 38.60 -41.73
C TRP A 7 29.26 37.47 -41.90
N LEU A 8 29.00 37.02 -43.12
CA LEU A 8 28.14 35.88 -43.39
C LEU A 8 28.79 34.56 -42.91
N SER A 9 30.12 34.45 -43.07
CA SER A 9 30.89 33.28 -42.60
C SER A 9 30.95 33.24 -41.07
N ILE A 10 31.04 34.38 -40.38
CA ILE A 10 31.00 34.48 -38.93
C ILE A 10 29.60 34.16 -38.40
N LEU A 11 28.55 34.64 -39.05
CA LEU A 11 27.19 34.32 -38.71
C LEU A 11 26.86 32.85 -38.90
N LEU A 12 27.35 32.22 -39.98
CA LEU A 12 27.23 30.81 -40.26
C LEU A 12 28.04 29.96 -39.28
N ALA A 13 29.23 30.43 -38.86
CA ALA A 13 30.04 29.76 -37.83
C ALA A 13 29.40 29.80 -36.46
N VAL A 14 28.80 30.95 -36.08
CA VAL A 14 28.05 31.07 -34.83
C VAL A 14 26.77 30.22 -34.87
N LEU A 15 26.10 30.11 -36.02
CA LEU A 15 24.93 29.23 -36.19
C LEU A 15 25.33 27.74 -36.13
N MET A 16 26.52 27.37 -36.65
CA MET A 16 27.04 25.99 -36.54
C MET A 16 27.45 25.65 -35.11
N VAL A 17 27.97 26.57 -34.33
CA VAL A 17 28.31 26.34 -32.91
C VAL A 17 27.07 26.15 -32.03
N VAL A 18 25.93 26.75 -32.44
CA VAL A 18 24.64 26.54 -31.77
C VAL A 18 23.95 25.22 -32.18
N LEU A 19 24.37 24.63 -33.31
CA LEU A 19 23.88 23.38 -33.88
C LEU A 19 24.81 22.18 -33.66
N ILE A 20 25.87 22.32 -32.88
CA ILE A 20 26.60 21.15 -32.39
C ILE A 20 25.65 20.45 -31.41
N PRO A 21 25.12 19.26 -31.69
CA PRO A 21 24.48 18.48 -30.65
C PRO A 21 25.51 18.31 -29.57
N ALA A 22 25.13 18.64 -28.32
CA ALA A 22 25.93 18.22 -27.18
C ALA A 22 26.22 16.73 -27.41
N ASP A 23 27.48 16.38 -27.49
CA ASP A 23 27.89 14.99 -27.48
C ASP A 23 27.08 14.33 -26.36
N THR A 24 26.18 13.45 -26.75
CA THR A 24 25.78 12.38 -25.89
C THR A 24 27.07 11.61 -25.66
N ALA A 25 27.76 11.93 -24.56
CA ALA A 25 28.75 11.05 -24.02
C ALA A 25 28.05 9.70 -23.92
N ALA A 26 28.38 8.79 -24.83
CA ALA A 26 28.03 7.41 -24.64
C ALA A 26 28.58 7.06 -23.25
N ALA A 27 27.69 6.82 -22.31
CA ALA A 27 28.09 6.21 -21.08
C ALA A 27 28.76 4.91 -21.49
N GLU A 28 30.08 4.82 -21.33
CA GLU A 28 30.77 3.54 -21.38
C GLU A 28 30.00 2.66 -20.39
N GLU A 29 29.48 1.54 -20.86
CA GLU A 29 29.02 0.45 -20.00
C GLU A 29 30.21 0.05 -19.13
N GLU A 30 30.29 0.62 -17.98
CA GLU A 30 31.19 0.19 -16.93
C GLU A 30 30.62 -1.17 -16.49
N LYS A 31 31.28 -2.24 -16.98
CA LYS A 31 30.93 -3.60 -16.65
C LYS A 31 30.79 -3.74 -15.13
N ASP A 32 29.72 -4.33 -14.73
CA ASP A 32 29.32 -4.71 -13.37
C ASP A 32 30.40 -5.61 -12.72
N LYS A 33 31.49 -5.01 -12.27
CA LYS A 33 32.57 -5.71 -11.57
C LYS A 33 32.53 -5.32 -10.11
N ASP A 34 32.47 -6.34 -9.27
CA ASP A 34 32.68 -6.15 -7.84
C ASP A 34 34.02 -5.48 -7.59
N VAL A 35 34.00 -4.45 -6.77
CA VAL A 35 35.18 -3.72 -6.34
C VAL A 35 35.60 -4.29 -5.00
N SER A 36 36.77 -4.92 -4.96
CA SER A 36 37.37 -5.36 -3.69
C SER A 36 38.51 -4.42 -3.29
N ASN A 37 38.51 -4.05 -2.02
CA ASN A 37 39.61 -3.30 -1.41
C ASN A 37 40.07 -4.09 -0.18
N PRO A 38 41.36 -4.51 -0.14
CA PRO A 38 41.93 -5.31 0.95
C PRO A 38 41.88 -4.64 2.32
N ASP A 39 41.70 -3.33 2.36
CA ASP A 39 41.56 -2.59 3.63
C ASP A 39 40.19 -2.81 4.30
N PHE A 40 39.18 -3.32 3.57
CA PHE A 40 37.84 -3.55 4.08
C PHE A 40 37.48 -5.04 4.03
N ASN A 41 36.92 -5.52 5.13
CA ASN A 41 36.18 -6.79 5.16
C ASN A 41 34.72 -6.48 5.48
N VAL A 42 33.82 -6.81 4.56
CA VAL A 42 32.40 -6.48 4.65
C VAL A 42 31.60 -7.77 4.57
N THR A 43 30.71 -7.95 5.51
CA THR A 43 29.69 -9.01 5.49
C THR A 43 28.32 -8.36 5.48
N VAL A 44 27.41 -8.91 4.69
CA VAL A 44 26.05 -8.42 4.50
C VAL A 44 25.07 -9.52 4.84
N GLU A 45 24.04 -9.18 5.55
CA GLU A 45 22.88 -10.02 5.81
C GLU A 45 21.63 -9.24 5.37
N ALA A 46 20.93 -9.75 4.36
CA ALA A 46 19.75 -9.11 3.80
C ALA A 46 18.50 -9.93 4.13
N GLY A 47 17.48 -9.26 4.64
CA GLY A 47 16.26 -9.90 5.13
C GLY A 47 16.43 -10.57 6.49
N LEU A 48 15.47 -11.39 6.85
CA LEU A 48 15.50 -12.21 8.05
C LEU A 48 15.89 -13.64 7.63
N ASP A 49 17.04 -14.11 8.09
CA ASP A 49 17.61 -15.41 7.69
C ASP A 49 17.76 -15.57 6.16
N GLY A 50 18.11 -14.47 5.46
CA GLY A 50 18.22 -14.44 4.00
C GLY A 50 16.88 -14.45 3.24
N VAL A 51 15.75 -14.35 3.95
CA VAL A 51 14.41 -14.35 3.39
C VAL A 51 13.83 -12.95 3.34
N VAL A 52 13.20 -12.64 2.23
CA VAL A 52 12.53 -11.37 1.94
C VAL A 52 11.11 -11.67 1.46
N PHE A 53 10.12 -10.99 1.97
CA PHE A 53 8.76 -11.12 1.51
C PHE A 53 8.41 -9.97 0.56
N GLN A 54 7.76 -10.31 -0.56
CA GLN A 54 7.38 -9.32 -1.58
C GLN A 54 6.49 -8.23 -0.98
N GLY A 55 6.80 -6.98 -1.28
CA GLY A 55 6.01 -5.83 -0.81
C GLY A 55 6.29 -5.39 0.63
N LYS A 56 7.08 -6.14 1.39
CA LYS A 56 7.40 -5.81 2.80
C LYS A 56 8.76 -5.14 2.92
N SER A 57 8.97 -4.46 4.05
CA SER A 57 10.25 -3.84 4.39
C SER A 57 11.33 -4.88 4.71
N VAL A 58 12.55 -4.61 4.26
CA VAL A 58 13.68 -5.54 4.37
C VAL A 58 14.80 -4.92 5.18
N PRO A 59 15.19 -5.47 6.33
CA PRO A 59 16.38 -5.06 7.04
C PRO A 59 17.64 -5.57 6.31
N VAL A 60 18.60 -4.70 6.09
CA VAL A 60 19.92 -5.05 5.56
C VAL A 60 20.96 -4.68 6.59
N THR A 61 21.60 -5.67 7.18
CA THR A 61 22.67 -5.48 8.17
C THR A 61 24.02 -5.61 7.49
N VAL A 62 24.84 -4.56 7.59
CA VAL A 62 26.17 -4.51 7.01
C VAL A 62 27.20 -4.39 8.12
N ASN A 63 28.06 -5.40 8.25
CA ASN A 63 29.20 -5.38 9.15
C ASN A 63 30.46 -5.06 8.35
N ALA A 64 31.07 -3.91 8.61
CA ALA A 64 32.28 -3.46 7.92
C ALA A 64 33.42 -3.27 8.89
N SER A 65 34.55 -3.94 8.63
CA SER A 65 35.83 -3.73 9.35
C SER A 65 36.87 -3.06 8.43
N ASN A 66 37.66 -2.19 8.99
CA ASN A 66 38.66 -1.37 8.29
C ASN A 66 40.05 -1.58 8.85
N SER A 67 40.93 -2.20 8.09
CA SER A 67 42.35 -2.38 8.42
C SER A 67 43.23 -1.25 7.88
N GLY A 68 42.68 -0.35 7.07
CA GLY A 68 43.36 0.79 6.48
C GLY A 68 43.35 2.05 7.35
N LYS A 69 43.26 3.21 6.72
CA LYS A 69 43.11 4.52 7.38
C LYS A 69 41.68 4.74 7.84
N ASP A 70 41.49 5.72 8.74
CA ASP A 70 40.12 6.16 9.11
C ASP A 70 39.30 6.40 7.86
N PHE A 71 38.10 5.82 7.85
CA PHE A 71 37.14 5.93 6.77
C PHE A 71 35.92 6.73 7.23
N SER A 72 35.55 7.72 6.42
CA SER A 72 34.29 8.44 6.49
C SER A 72 33.60 8.31 5.14
N GLY A 73 32.31 7.97 5.15
CA GLY A 73 31.55 7.77 3.93
C GLY A 73 30.16 7.18 4.21
N LYS A 74 29.68 6.39 3.29
CA LYS A 74 28.34 5.82 3.34
C LYS A 74 28.34 4.34 2.97
N ILE A 75 27.45 3.60 3.58
CA ILE A 75 26.97 2.33 3.05
C ILE A 75 25.82 2.67 2.10
N ARG A 76 25.84 2.09 0.91
CA ARG A 76 24.81 2.23 -0.10
C ARG A 76 24.28 0.85 -0.46
N VAL A 77 22.97 0.65 -0.37
CA VAL A 77 22.27 -0.55 -0.83
C VAL A 77 21.46 -0.15 -2.05
N ILE A 78 21.75 -0.74 -3.20
CA ILE A 78 21.04 -0.49 -4.45
C ILE A 78 20.04 -1.61 -4.65
N VAL A 79 18.77 -1.22 -4.79
CA VAL A 79 17.64 -2.12 -5.02
C VAL A 79 17.20 -1.93 -6.47
N PRO A 80 17.21 -2.99 -7.30
CA PRO A 80 16.61 -2.91 -8.61
C PRO A 80 15.11 -2.69 -8.49
N CYS A 81 14.57 -1.72 -9.22
CA CYS A 81 13.12 -1.57 -9.37
C CYS A 81 12.64 -2.43 -10.54
N ASP A 82 11.43 -2.96 -10.43
CA ASP A 82 10.75 -3.57 -11.56
C ASP A 82 10.45 -2.49 -12.60
N TYR A 83 10.58 -2.85 -13.87
CA TYR A 83 10.26 -2.05 -15.05
C TYR A 83 11.10 -0.80 -15.33
N ASP A 84 11.58 -0.75 -16.54
CA ASP A 84 12.32 0.35 -17.13
C ASP A 84 13.54 0.87 -16.33
N GLN A 85 14.17 -0.01 -15.47
CA GLN A 85 15.62 0.06 -15.26
C GLN A 85 16.13 1.08 -14.28
N GLU A 86 15.32 1.57 -13.37
CA GLU A 86 15.80 2.61 -12.47
C GLU A 86 15.87 2.08 -11.04
N ALA A 87 17.06 1.70 -10.63
CA ALA A 87 17.33 1.29 -9.26
C ALA A 87 17.21 2.48 -8.30
N VAL A 88 16.85 2.20 -7.06
CA VAL A 88 16.90 3.16 -5.94
C VAL A 88 18.04 2.78 -5.01
N ALA A 89 18.78 3.76 -4.55
CA ALA A 89 19.82 3.56 -3.56
C ALA A 89 19.34 4.01 -2.17
N TYR A 90 19.57 3.18 -1.17
CA TYR A 90 19.40 3.54 0.24
C TYR A 90 20.75 3.72 0.87
N GLU A 91 21.01 4.88 1.46
CA GLU A 91 22.32 5.26 1.99
C GLU A 91 22.25 5.52 3.49
N HIS A 92 23.28 5.07 4.20
CA HIS A 92 23.48 5.38 5.60
C HIS A 92 24.91 5.87 5.83
N SER A 93 25.06 6.99 6.54
CA SER A 93 26.37 7.57 6.85
C SER A 93 27.13 6.72 7.86
N ILE A 94 28.42 6.41 7.61
CA ILE A 94 29.22 5.57 8.49
C ILE A 94 30.64 6.12 8.63
N VAL A 95 31.17 6.01 9.86
CA VAL A 95 32.59 6.32 10.16
C VAL A 95 33.19 5.09 10.79
N ILE A 96 34.28 4.56 10.18
CA ILE A 96 34.98 3.36 10.65
C ILE A 96 36.47 3.75 10.92
N PRO A 97 36.90 3.80 12.18
CA PRO A 97 38.28 4.10 12.50
C PRO A 97 39.23 3.04 11.95
N SER A 98 40.50 3.40 11.82
CA SER A 98 41.57 2.47 11.48
C SER A 98 41.66 1.33 12.49
N GLY A 99 41.65 0.10 12.02
CA GLY A 99 41.62 -1.12 12.87
C GLY A 99 40.27 -1.38 13.54
N GLY A 100 39.24 -0.57 13.26
CA GLY A 100 37.92 -0.70 13.84
C GLY A 100 36.96 -1.51 12.99
N ALA A 101 35.82 -1.87 13.58
CA ALA A 101 34.65 -2.45 12.87
C ALA A 101 33.38 -1.70 13.31
N LYS A 102 32.42 -1.64 12.41
CA LYS A 102 31.10 -1.07 12.69
C LYS A 102 30.01 -1.82 11.96
N THR A 103 28.88 -1.97 12.62
CA THR A 103 27.65 -2.52 12.06
C THR A 103 26.70 -1.37 11.77
N ALA A 104 26.04 -1.40 10.61
CA ALA A 104 24.92 -0.53 10.28
C ALA A 104 23.76 -1.38 9.79
N SER A 105 22.56 -1.02 10.18
CA SER A 105 21.32 -1.59 9.67
C SER A 105 20.59 -0.55 8.84
N ILE A 106 20.21 -0.93 7.63
CA ILE A 106 19.47 -0.08 6.71
C ILE A 106 18.15 -0.79 6.44
N LEU A 107 17.05 -0.10 6.68
CA LEU A 107 15.72 -0.61 6.36
C LEU A 107 15.38 -0.20 4.93
N ILE A 108 15.07 -1.16 4.08
CA ILE A 108 14.62 -0.95 2.72
C ILE A 108 13.10 -1.13 2.72
N PRO A 109 12.31 -0.08 2.44
CA PRO A 109 10.87 -0.10 2.73
C PRO A 109 10.03 -1.02 1.86
N ASN A 110 10.48 -1.40 0.69
CA ASN A 110 9.74 -2.29 -0.20
C ASN A 110 10.69 -2.91 -1.23
N ILE A 111 10.70 -4.23 -1.29
CA ILE A 111 11.37 -4.94 -2.38
C ILE A 111 10.31 -5.76 -3.11
N SER A 112 10.04 -5.43 -4.36
CA SER A 112 9.20 -6.25 -5.19
C SER A 112 9.99 -7.45 -5.71
N ASN A 113 10.33 -7.81 -6.78
CA ASN A 113 10.91 -9.07 -7.24
C ASN A 113 12.45 -9.13 -7.27
N ALA A 114 13.16 -8.48 -6.34
CA ALA A 114 14.62 -8.51 -6.32
C ALA A 114 15.16 -9.91 -6.00
N THR A 115 16.08 -10.40 -6.81
CA THR A 115 16.83 -11.66 -6.57
C THR A 115 18.19 -11.39 -5.95
N PHE A 116 18.65 -10.17 -5.95
CA PHE A 116 19.88 -9.71 -5.32
C PHE A 116 19.82 -8.22 -4.98
N LEU A 117 20.60 -7.84 -4.00
CA LEU A 117 20.90 -6.45 -3.63
C LEU A 117 22.36 -6.16 -3.94
N ARG A 118 22.67 -4.95 -4.35
CA ARG A 118 24.05 -4.53 -4.48
C ARG A 118 24.42 -3.63 -3.30
N VAL A 119 25.46 -4.01 -2.58
CA VAL A 119 25.94 -3.26 -1.42
C VAL A 119 27.30 -2.64 -1.75
N GLU A 120 27.43 -1.34 -1.46
CA GLU A 120 28.63 -0.56 -1.73
C GLU A 120 29.09 0.20 -0.48
N LEU A 121 30.42 0.30 -0.28
CA LEU A 121 31.04 1.32 0.57
C LEU A 121 31.55 2.46 -0.30
N VAL A 122 31.03 3.65 -0.05
CA VAL A 122 31.28 4.85 -0.86
C VAL A 122 31.86 5.94 0.03
N ASN A 123 32.94 6.58 -0.40
CA ASN A 123 33.52 7.70 0.36
C ASN A 123 32.72 9.01 0.11
N ASP A 124 33.07 10.08 0.85
CA ASP A 124 32.44 11.41 0.75
C ASP A 124 32.53 12.05 -0.65
N LYS A 125 33.33 11.48 -1.58
CA LYS A 125 33.46 11.90 -2.97
C LYS A 125 32.72 11.00 -3.96
N ASP A 126 31.80 10.18 -3.47
CA ASP A 126 31.04 9.19 -4.25
C ASP A 126 31.92 8.14 -4.97
N LYS A 127 33.17 7.92 -4.50
CA LYS A 127 33.98 6.85 -5.04
C LYS A 127 33.68 5.54 -4.34
N ILE A 128 33.34 4.52 -5.10
CA ILE A 128 33.14 3.16 -4.62
C ILE A 128 34.50 2.58 -4.18
N LEU A 129 34.57 2.12 -2.93
CA LEU A 129 35.74 1.46 -2.37
C LEU A 129 35.56 -0.05 -2.22
N TYR A 130 34.34 -0.48 -2.06
CA TYR A 130 33.92 -1.88 -2.00
C TYR A 130 32.54 -2.03 -2.64
N SER A 131 32.32 -3.11 -3.38
CA SER A 131 30.99 -3.50 -3.84
C SER A 131 30.88 -5.01 -3.90
N ALA A 132 29.70 -5.51 -3.53
CA ALA A 132 29.33 -6.92 -3.67
C ALA A 132 27.83 -7.04 -3.98
N GLN A 133 27.46 -8.13 -4.63
CA GLN A 133 26.07 -8.52 -4.81
C GLN A 133 25.70 -9.53 -3.72
N GLU A 134 24.61 -9.24 -3.01
CA GLU A 134 24.04 -10.11 -2.00
C GLU A 134 22.78 -10.76 -2.56
N LYS A 135 22.74 -12.08 -2.54
CA LYS A 135 21.59 -12.83 -3.03
C LYS A 135 20.48 -12.85 -1.97
N VAL A 136 19.25 -12.56 -2.37
CA VAL A 136 18.08 -12.68 -1.52
C VAL A 136 17.11 -13.73 -2.06
N THR A 137 16.36 -14.35 -1.15
CA THR A 137 15.28 -15.27 -1.50
C THR A 137 13.96 -14.55 -1.29
N THR A 138 13.34 -14.12 -2.37
CA THR A 138 12.04 -13.43 -2.32
C THR A 138 10.92 -14.45 -2.33
N ILE A 139 10.00 -14.33 -1.37
CA ILE A 139 8.78 -15.12 -1.28
C ILE A 139 7.62 -14.22 -1.75
N GLN A 140 6.82 -14.77 -2.65
CA GLN A 140 5.65 -14.07 -3.19
C GLN A 140 4.46 -14.21 -2.26
N VAL A 141 3.62 -13.20 -2.25
CA VAL A 141 2.33 -13.17 -1.55
C VAL A 141 1.47 -14.38 -1.95
N GLY A 142 0.71 -14.90 -1.01
CA GLY A 142 -0.19 -16.04 -1.21
C GLY A 142 0.46 -17.41 -1.25
N ASN A 143 1.80 -17.50 -1.30
CA ASN A 143 2.49 -18.78 -1.40
C ASN A 143 2.84 -19.38 -0.04
N GLU A 144 3.41 -18.59 0.85
CA GLU A 144 3.93 -19.08 2.13
C GLU A 144 3.65 -18.09 3.26
N ALA A 145 3.29 -18.60 4.42
CA ALA A 145 3.21 -17.85 5.67
C ALA A 145 4.53 -17.97 6.44
N ILE A 146 5.20 -16.85 6.69
CA ILE A 146 6.53 -16.86 7.31
C ILE A 146 6.42 -16.88 8.82
N ILE A 147 7.10 -17.84 9.46
CA ILE A 147 7.21 -17.98 10.91
C ILE A 147 8.63 -17.64 11.33
N GLY A 148 8.82 -16.48 11.95
CA GLY A 148 10.08 -16.13 12.61
C GLY A 148 10.17 -16.82 13.96
N VAL A 149 11.21 -17.63 14.18
CA VAL A 149 11.36 -18.45 15.40
C VAL A 149 12.51 -17.95 16.26
N LEU A 150 12.20 -17.58 17.50
CA LEU A 150 13.17 -17.35 18.57
C LEU A 150 13.13 -18.54 19.54
N SER A 151 14.09 -19.42 19.44
CA SER A 151 14.20 -20.61 20.30
C SER A 151 15.66 -21.07 20.44
N ASP A 152 16.03 -21.52 21.64
CA ASP A 152 17.30 -22.20 21.88
C ASP A 152 17.30 -23.62 21.27
N ASP A 153 16.13 -24.16 20.96
CA ASP A 153 15.95 -25.44 20.28
C ASP A 153 15.11 -25.30 19.00
N TYR A 154 15.66 -24.56 18.03
CA TYR A 154 15.02 -24.32 16.73
C TYR A 154 14.63 -25.62 16.00
N THR A 155 15.49 -26.64 16.07
CA THR A 155 15.25 -27.91 15.38
C THR A 155 14.09 -28.72 15.94
N GLY A 156 13.80 -28.55 17.24
CA GLY A 156 12.64 -29.17 17.87
C GLY A 156 11.31 -28.68 17.32
N LEU A 157 11.29 -27.48 16.73
CA LEU A 157 10.12 -26.84 16.16
C LEU A 157 9.92 -27.12 14.64
N ASN A 158 10.78 -27.93 14.00
CA ASN A 158 10.71 -28.20 12.56
C ASN A 158 9.35 -28.73 12.07
N TYR A 159 8.50 -29.19 12.95
CA TYR A 159 7.16 -29.63 12.60
C TYR A 159 6.19 -28.47 12.32
N PHE A 160 6.63 -27.22 12.49
CA PHE A 160 5.93 -26.01 12.02
C PHE A 160 6.30 -25.64 10.57
N ASP A 161 7.33 -26.25 9.99
CA ASP A 161 7.74 -25.98 8.62
C ASP A 161 6.90 -26.78 7.62
N ALA A 162 6.52 -26.17 6.50
CA ALA A 162 5.71 -26.77 5.44
C ALA A 162 4.34 -27.32 5.91
N VAL A 163 3.73 -26.68 6.88
CA VAL A 163 2.39 -27.05 7.39
C VAL A 163 1.33 -26.24 6.65
N SER A 164 0.22 -26.86 6.31
CA SER A 164 -0.92 -26.18 5.73
C SER A 164 -1.65 -25.36 6.80
N VAL A 165 -1.78 -24.06 6.58
CA VAL A 165 -2.51 -23.13 7.44
C VAL A 165 -3.80 -22.74 6.75
N SER A 166 -4.94 -23.15 7.30
CA SER A 166 -6.25 -22.72 6.83
C SER A 166 -6.58 -21.37 7.48
N THR A 167 -6.83 -20.37 6.67
CA THR A 167 -7.05 -18.99 7.10
C THR A 167 -8.52 -18.55 7.01
N GLY A 168 -9.41 -19.39 6.53
CA GLY A 168 -10.81 -19.03 6.23
C GLY A 168 -10.97 -18.43 4.83
N SER A 169 -10.01 -17.64 4.35
CA SER A 169 -9.97 -17.09 2.99
C SER A 169 -9.05 -17.88 2.04
N GLY A 170 -8.34 -18.90 2.55
CA GLY A 170 -7.46 -19.72 1.73
C GLY A 170 -6.58 -20.67 2.55
N ILE A 171 -5.71 -21.39 1.89
CA ILE A 171 -4.71 -22.28 2.49
C ILE A 171 -3.34 -21.82 2.02
N VAL A 172 -2.45 -21.52 2.97
CA VAL A 172 -1.04 -21.21 2.70
C VAL A 172 -0.13 -22.25 3.36
N SER A 173 1.05 -22.45 2.81
CA SER A 173 2.07 -23.29 3.45
C SER A 173 2.90 -22.44 4.41
N SER A 174 3.24 -22.97 5.58
CA SER A 174 4.15 -22.26 6.49
C SER A 174 5.61 -22.46 6.09
N LYS A 175 6.43 -21.44 6.37
CA LYS A 175 7.90 -21.52 6.24
C LYS A 175 8.55 -20.94 7.48
N MET A 176 9.41 -21.73 8.10
CA MET A 176 10.18 -21.30 9.26
C MET A 176 11.46 -20.56 8.87
N ILE A 177 11.77 -19.49 9.57
CA ILE A 177 13.06 -18.77 9.53
C ILE A 177 13.60 -18.62 10.93
N GLN A 178 14.92 -18.68 11.10
CA GLN A 178 15.54 -18.52 12.40
C GLN A 178 15.79 -17.04 12.71
N LEU A 179 15.21 -16.54 13.78
CA LEU A 179 15.52 -15.21 14.30
C LEU A 179 16.66 -15.28 15.31
N ASN A 180 17.46 -14.23 15.36
CA ASN A 180 18.61 -14.14 16.24
C ASN A 180 18.62 -12.79 16.95
N ALA A 181 18.76 -12.77 18.26
CA ALA A 181 18.77 -11.51 19.04
C ALA A 181 19.85 -10.52 18.57
N SER A 182 20.99 -11.01 18.04
CA SER A 182 22.05 -10.12 17.56
C SER A 182 21.74 -9.38 16.26
N THR A 183 20.79 -9.89 15.46
CA THR A 183 20.41 -9.35 14.15
C THR A 183 18.94 -8.96 14.08
N LEU A 184 18.17 -9.20 15.17
CA LEU A 184 16.76 -8.84 15.24
C LEU A 184 16.60 -7.32 15.11
N PRO A 185 15.75 -6.84 14.18
CA PRO A 185 15.51 -5.42 13.98
C PRO A 185 15.03 -4.69 15.24
N GLU A 186 15.38 -3.40 15.33
CA GLU A 186 14.93 -2.51 16.40
C GLU A 186 13.67 -1.69 16.00
N SER A 187 13.05 -2.01 14.84
CA SER A 187 11.80 -1.41 14.35
C SER A 187 10.80 -2.50 13.96
N GLY A 188 9.50 -2.25 14.17
CA GLY A 188 8.43 -3.17 13.78
C GLY A 188 8.41 -3.43 12.27
N GLU A 189 8.63 -2.41 11.44
CA GLU A 189 8.74 -2.54 9.99
C GLU A 189 9.83 -3.54 9.56
N GLY A 190 10.94 -3.63 10.30
CA GLY A 190 12.00 -4.60 10.03
C GLY A 190 11.60 -6.06 10.25
N LEU A 191 10.50 -6.29 10.96
CA LEU A 191 9.91 -7.62 11.20
C LEU A 191 8.78 -7.96 10.23
N SER A 192 8.42 -7.07 9.33
CA SER A 192 7.25 -7.19 8.44
C SER A 192 7.30 -8.39 7.49
N THR A 193 8.48 -8.98 7.26
CA THR A 193 8.63 -10.27 6.56
C THR A 193 7.93 -11.42 7.29
N CYS A 194 7.81 -11.35 8.63
CA CYS A 194 7.16 -12.39 9.43
C CYS A 194 5.65 -12.14 9.53
N HIS A 195 4.85 -13.19 9.33
CA HIS A 195 3.42 -13.20 9.65
C HIS A 195 3.20 -13.69 11.09
N TYR A 196 4.05 -14.63 11.51
CA TYR A 196 4.08 -15.14 12.86
C TYR A 196 5.47 -14.95 13.45
N ILE A 197 5.54 -14.63 14.74
CA ILE A 197 6.74 -14.78 15.55
C ILE A 197 6.44 -15.81 16.65
N LEU A 198 7.17 -16.91 16.64
CA LEU A 198 7.06 -17.97 17.64
C LEU A 198 8.25 -17.88 18.60
N ILE A 199 7.96 -17.65 19.86
CA ILE A 199 8.96 -17.64 20.94
C ILE A 199 8.67 -18.82 21.85
N ASP A 200 9.60 -19.77 21.88
CA ASP A 200 9.49 -20.98 22.68
C ASP A 200 10.86 -21.41 23.19
N ASN A 201 10.96 -21.84 24.43
CA ASN A 201 12.24 -22.26 25.05
C ASN A 201 13.37 -21.22 24.84
N TYR A 202 13.07 -19.93 25.03
CA TYR A 202 13.98 -18.82 24.81
C TYR A 202 14.00 -17.86 26.00
N ASN A 203 15.19 -17.34 26.36
CA ASN A 203 15.28 -16.31 27.39
C ASN A 203 15.13 -14.92 26.79
N THR A 204 13.93 -14.35 26.87
CA THR A 204 13.59 -13.04 26.28
C THR A 204 14.28 -11.84 26.96
N SER A 205 14.91 -12.03 28.17
CA SER A 205 15.73 -10.97 28.76
C SER A 205 17.02 -10.67 27.99
N GLN A 206 17.36 -11.47 26.97
CA GLN A 206 18.45 -11.20 26.05
C GLN A 206 18.09 -10.15 24.99
N LEU A 207 16.82 -9.86 24.80
CA LEU A 207 16.34 -8.82 23.88
C LEU A 207 16.54 -7.44 24.49
N SER A 208 16.97 -6.48 23.69
CA SER A 208 16.99 -5.07 24.12
C SER A 208 15.58 -4.50 24.24
N ASP A 209 15.41 -3.45 25.04
CA ASP A 209 14.13 -2.75 25.16
C ASP A 209 13.57 -2.31 23.79
N LYS A 210 14.45 -1.89 22.87
CA LYS A 210 14.05 -1.51 21.51
C LYS A 210 13.55 -2.70 20.69
N GLN A 211 14.18 -3.87 20.82
CA GLN A 211 13.75 -5.09 20.15
C GLN A 211 12.40 -5.58 20.67
N VAL A 212 12.18 -5.50 21.97
CA VAL A 212 10.88 -5.81 22.59
C VAL A 212 9.80 -4.85 22.05
N GLN A 213 10.11 -3.55 22.02
CA GLN A 213 9.20 -2.56 21.45
C GLN A 213 8.95 -2.78 19.95
N ALA A 214 9.97 -3.20 19.19
CA ALA A 214 9.82 -3.55 17.78
C ALA A 214 8.87 -4.72 17.59
N ILE A 215 8.99 -5.79 18.39
CA ILE A 215 8.05 -6.92 18.36
C ILE A 215 6.62 -6.45 18.68
N LEU A 216 6.45 -5.64 19.73
CA LEU A 216 5.13 -5.14 20.13
C LEU A 216 4.51 -4.18 19.10
N SER A 217 5.34 -3.33 18.48
CA SER A 217 4.89 -2.49 17.36
C SER A 217 4.47 -3.33 16.16
N TRP A 218 5.28 -4.34 15.80
CA TRP A 218 4.94 -5.27 14.73
C TRP A 218 3.64 -6.04 15.02
N VAL A 219 3.41 -6.46 16.28
CA VAL A 219 2.11 -7.06 16.67
C VAL A 219 0.99 -6.03 16.52
N ASN A 220 1.16 -4.79 16.97
CA ASN A 220 0.14 -3.73 16.83
C ASN A 220 -0.27 -3.51 15.36
N ASP A 221 0.68 -3.68 14.43
CA ASP A 221 0.51 -3.47 12.99
C ASP A 221 -0.06 -4.71 12.25
N GLY A 222 -0.43 -5.77 12.98
CA GLY A 222 -1.08 -6.96 12.41
C GLY A 222 -0.31 -8.27 12.58
N GLY A 223 0.87 -8.25 13.18
CA GLY A 223 1.67 -9.45 13.45
C GLY A 223 1.02 -10.39 14.49
N ILE A 224 1.32 -11.68 14.39
CA ILE A 224 0.81 -12.72 15.29
C ILE A 224 1.94 -13.26 16.14
N LEU A 225 1.93 -12.94 17.44
CA LEU A 225 2.92 -13.41 18.41
C LEU A 225 2.43 -14.68 19.13
N ILE A 226 3.19 -15.76 19.03
CA ILE A 226 2.90 -17.04 19.71
C ILE A 226 3.97 -17.29 20.77
N LEU A 227 3.55 -17.51 22.02
CA LEU A 227 4.40 -17.73 23.18
C LEU A 227 4.15 -19.16 23.74
N GLY A 228 5.11 -20.07 23.53
CA GLY A 228 5.11 -21.38 24.18
C GLY A 228 5.82 -21.28 25.53
N THR A 229 5.20 -21.74 26.61
CA THR A 229 5.70 -21.50 27.96
C THR A 229 6.11 -22.76 28.74
N GLY A 230 5.17 -23.51 29.28
CA GLY A 230 5.45 -24.71 30.06
C GLY A 230 6.45 -24.47 31.20
N SER A 231 7.48 -25.30 31.26
CA SER A 231 8.55 -25.21 32.27
C SER A 231 9.42 -23.96 32.15
N LYS A 232 9.33 -23.23 31.03
CA LYS A 232 10.11 -22.04 30.70
C LYS A 232 9.30 -20.74 30.81
N ALA A 233 8.07 -20.79 31.34
CA ALA A 233 7.17 -19.64 31.39
C ALA A 233 7.84 -18.37 31.93
N SER A 234 8.64 -18.45 33.00
CA SER A 234 9.29 -17.28 33.61
C SER A 234 10.35 -16.62 32.69
N THR A 235 11.03 -17.41 31.85
CA THR A 235 12.05 -16.89 30.94
C THR A 235 11.48 -16.41 29.60
N VAL A 236 10.45 -17.08 29.08
CA VAL A 236 9.79 -16.70 27.84
C VAL A 236 8.95 -15.43 28.01
N LEU A 237 8.27 -15.29 29.17
CA LEU A 237 7.39 -14.16 29.42
C LEU A 237 8.10 -12.93 30.02
N GLU A 238 9.38 -13.02 30.40
CA GLU A 238 10.09 -11.99 31.15
C GLU A 238 10.00 -10.60 30.49
N ALA A 239 10.23 -10.51 29.20
CA ALA A 239 10.21 -9.23 28.48
C ALA A 239 8.77 -8.70 28.18
N PHE A 240 7.77 -9.57 28.20
CA PHE A 240 6.39 -9.22 27.84
C PHE A 240 5.46 -9.11 29.06
N GLN A 241 5.92 -9.55 30.23
CA GLN A 241 5.12 -9.58 31.44
C GLN A 241 4.75 -8.17 31.91
N GLY A 242 3.48 -7.96 32.21
CA GLY A 242 2.94 -6.69 32.72
C GLY A 242 2.47 -5.71 31.66
N ASN A 243 3.04 -5.71 30.46
CA ASN A 243 2.63 -4.83 29.35
C ASN A 243 1.70 -5.55 28.37
N ALA A 244 2.23 -6.55 27.67
CA ALA A 244 1.49 -7.31 26.67
C ALA A 244 0.83 -8.57 27.25
N CYS A 245 1.46 -9.18 28.27
CA CYS A 245 1.01 -10.42 28.91
C CYS A 245 0.81 -10.21 30.43
N PRO A 246 -0.33 -9.69 30.87
CA PRO A 246 -0.60 -9.43 32.29
C PRO A 246 -0.98 -10.73 33.01
N VAL A 247 -0.02 -11.66 33.16
CA VAL A 247 -0.25 -12.96 33.82
C VAL A 247 0.60 -13.14 35.07
N THR A 248 0.08 -13.93 35.99
CA THR A 248 0.83 -14.42 37.16
C THR A 248 1.23 -15.87 36.87
N ILE A 249 2.55 -16.16 36.96
CA ILE A 249 3.07 -17.47 36.73
C ILE A 249 2.98 -18.25 38.07
N GLY A 250 2.19 -19.33 38.06
CA GLY A 250 2.00 -20.21 39.20
C GLY A 250 2.88 -21.48 39.12
N SER A 251 2.39 -22.56 39.74
CA SER A 251 3.13 -23.84 39.78
C SER A 251 3.01 -24.64 38.49
N LEU A 252 4.04 -25.42 38.22
CA LEU A 252 4.05 -26.39 37.11
C LEU A 252 3.18 -27.60 37.47
N SER A 253 2.37 -28.06 36.51
CA SER A 253 1.53 -29.24 36.68
C SER A 253 1.58 -30.14 35.42
N LYS A 254 1.33 -31.47 35.60
CA LYS A 254 1.19 -32.38 34.50
C LYS A 254 -0.27 -32.32 33.93
N LYS A 255 -0.41 -32.06 32.68
CA LYS A 255 -1.71 -32.09 31.99
C LYS A 255 -1.69 -33.09 30.87
N ARG A 256 -2.83 -33.74 30.62
CA ARG A 256 -3.01 -34.60 29.47
C ARG A 256 -3.47 -33.78 28.29
N LEU A 257 -2.74 -33.87 27.17
CA LEU A 257 -2.98 -33.09 25.96
C LEU A 257 -3.11 -34.03 24.78
N PHE A 258 -4.12 -33.82 23.96
CA PHE A 258 -4.28 -34.48 22.64
C PHE A 258 -4.70 -33.45 21.59
N VAL A 259 -4.38 -33.67 20.34
CA VAL A 259 -4.62 -32.69 19.27
C VAL A 259 -6.09 -32.74 18.85
N ALA A 260 -6.71 -31.57 18.68
CA ALA A 260 -8.06 -31.48 18.13
C ALA A 260 -8.09 -32.08 16.72
N GLY A 261 -9.06 -32.97 16.47
CA GLY A 261 -9.14 -33.74 15.22
C GLY A 261 -8.40 -35.09 15.25
N SER A 262 -7.64 -35.39 16.33
CA SER A 262 -6.94 -36.68 16.53
C SER A 262 -7.63 -37.56 17.57
N SER A 263 -7.15 -38.81 17.72
CA SER A 263 -7.65 -39.73 18.74
C SER A 263 -7.20 -39.34 20.14
N GLU A 264 -8.09 -39.43 21.12
CA GLU A 264 -7.71 -39.25 22.53
C GLU A 264 -6.70 -40.29 23.03
N ASP A 265 -6.59 -41.47 22.35
CA ASP A 265 -5.63 -42.50 22.69
C ASP A 265 -4.17 -42.07 22.41
N ASP A 266 -3.95 -41.10 21.54
CA ASP A 266 -2.65 -40.53 21.21
C ASP A 266 -2.24 -39.38 22.17
N ALA A 267 -3.01 -39.16 23.25
CA ALA A 267 -2.74 -38.13 24.23
C ALA A 267 -1.40 -38.27 24.96
N VAL A 268 -0.70 -37.18 25.11
CA VAL A 268 0.60 -37.08 25.81
C VAL A 268 0.47 -36.33 27.14
N GLN A 269 1.44 -36.52 28.05
CA GLN A 269 1.52 -35.79 29.31
C GLN A 269 2.51 -34.64 29.21
N VAL A 270 2.01 -33.39 29.18
CA VAL A 270 2.84 -32.19 29.10
C VAL A 270 3.03 -31.51 30.45
N ASP A 271 4.14 -30.82 30.63
CA ASP A 271 4.39 -29.91 31.74
C ASP A 271 3.74 -28.56 31.41
N ALA A 272 2.65 -28.22 32.09
CA ALA A 272 1.91 -27.00 31.88
C ALA A 272 2.11 -26.01 33.02
N ALA A 273 2.39 -24.75 32.69
CA ALA A 273 2.47 -23.66 33.67
C ALA A 273 1.07 -23.23 34.12
N ASP A 274 0.91 -22.96 35.40
CA ASP A 274 -0.30 -22.33 35.90
C ASP A 274 -0.23 -20.84 35.57
N LEU A 275 -0.92 -20.41 34.47
CA LEU A 275 -1.01 -19.05 33.99
C LEU A 275 -2.41 -18.48 34.24
N SER A 276 -2.99 -18.76 35.38
CA SER A 276 -4.35 -18.41 35.69
C SER A 276 -4.62 -16.89 35.59
N SER A 277 -5.80 -16.56 35.07
CA SER A 277 -6.40 -15.23 35.01
C SER A 277 -5.86 -14.22 33.99
N CYS A 278 -5.55 -14.61 32.78
CA CYS A 278 -5.24 -13.64 31.76
C CYS A 278 -6.49 -12.89 31.21
N GLY A 279 -7.70 -13.42 31.44
CA GLY A 279 -8.93 -12.80 30.93
C GLY A 279 -9.07 -12.82 29.40
N TRP A 280 -8.23 -13.64 28.76
CA TRP A 280 -8.18 -13.79 27.30
C TRP A 280 -9.15 -14.89 26.83
N GLU A 281 -9.45 -14.90 25.54
CA GLU A 281 -10.25 -15.95 24.90
C GLU A 281 -9.55 -17.32 25.03
N ASP A 282 -10.28 -18.33 25.51
CA ASP A 282 -9.76 -19.71 25.58
C ASP A 282 -9.98 -20.40 24.22
N ILE A 283 -8.89 -20.68 23.51
CA ILE A 283 -8.87 -21.34 22.21
C ILE A 283 -8.37 -22.81 22.28
N GLN A 284 -8.13 -23.33 23.47
CA GLN A 284 -7.53 -24.65 23.66
C GLN A 284 -8.33 -25.79 23.04
N ASN A 285 -9.63 -25.77 23.13
CA ASN A 285 -10.46 -26.87 22.60
C ASN A 285 -10.33 -27.01 21.07
N ASN A 286 -10.04 -25.95 20.37
CA ASN A 286 -9.86 -25.93 18.91
C ASN A 286 -8.43 -26.32 18.49
N ILE A 287 -7.47 -26.30 19.40
CA ILE A 287 -6.06 -26.60 19.16
C ILE A 287 -5.74 -28.02 19.65
N ALA A 288 -5.77 -28.19 20.96
CA ALA A 288 -5.40 -29.46 21.63
C ALA A 288 -6.04 -29.51 23.02
N PRO A 289 -7.24 -30.09 23.15
CA PRO A 289 -7.90 -30.21 24.43
C PRO A 289 -7.03 -30.82 25.52
N GLY A 290 -7.13 -30.30 26.77
CA GLY A 290 -6.47 -30.86 27.95
C GLY A 290 -5.36 -29.99 28.58
N ALA A 291 -4.71 -29.11 27.86
CA ALA A 291 -3.84 -28.07 28.44
C ALA A 291 -4.56 -26.70 28.40
N SER A 292 -3.87 -25.60 28.20
CA SER A 292 -4.52 -24.29 28.07
C SER A 292 -3.83 -23.46 26.98
N ALA A 293 -4.63 -22.79 26.17
CA ALA A 293 -4.19 -21.82 25.17
C ALA A 293 -5.15 -20.64 25.14
N TRP A 294 -4.62 -19.45 25.15
CA TRP A 294 -5.39 -18.21 25.18
C TRP A 294 -4.95 -17.28 24.05
N LYS A 295 -5.88 -16.49 23.56
CA LYS A 295 -5.70 -15.50 22.52
C LYS A 295 -6.25 -14.16 22.97
N THR A 296 -5.59 -13.08 22.56
CA THR A 296 -6.09 -11.71 22.70
C THR A 296 -5.72 -10.87 21.50
N GLY A 297 -6.55 -9.89 21.18
CA GLY A 297 -6.17 -8.80 20.30
C GLY A 297 -5.15 -7.88 20.98
N TYR A 298 -4.23 -7.33 20.19
CA TYR A 298 -3.23 -6.40 20.68
C TYR A 298 -3.06 -5.22 19.71
N GLY A 299 -3.18 -4.01 20.23
CA GLY A 299 -3.14 -2.82 19.39
C GLY A 299 -4.34 -2.72 18.46
N SER A 300 -4.12 -2.28 17.23
CA SER A 300 -5.18 -2.07 16.24
C SER A 300 -5.56 -3.35 15.49
N LYS A 301 -4.59 -4.20 15.14
CA LYS A 301 -4.81 -5.36 14.24
C LYS A 301 -4.19 -6.68 14.71
N GLY A 302 -3.24 -6.63 15.62
CA GLY A 302 -2.41 -7.77 16.00
C GLY A 302 -3.06 -8.74 16.96
N THR A 303 -2.39 -9.88 17.13
CA THR A 303 -2.85 -10.97 18.00
C THR A 303 -1.70 -11.53 18.83
N ILE A 304 -1.95 -11.84 20.09
CA ILE A 304 -1.03 -12.58 20.94
C ILE A 304 -1.70 -13.89 21.38
N VAL A 305 -0.98 -15.00 21.17
CA VAL A 305 -1.38 -16.32 21.63
C VAL A 305 -0.40 -16.81 22.67
N MET A 306 -0.89 -17.29 23.79
CA MET A 306 -0.09 -17.85 24.86
C MET A 306 -0.54 -19.28 25.17
N LEU A 307 0.43 -20.20 25.13
CA LEU A 307 0.24 -21.60 25.44
C LEU A 307 0.84 -21.91 26.81
N ASP A 308 0.18 -22.68 27.66
CA ASP A 308 0.71 -23.04 28.99
C ASP A 308 1.71 -24.20 28.94
N TYR A 309 2.05 -24.69 27.74
CA TYR A 309 2.99 -25.77 27.50
C TYR A 309 4.10 -25.35 26.53
N ASP A 310 5.18 -26.10 26.53
CA ASP A 310 6.37 -25.93 25.70
C ASP A 310 6.20 -26.69 24.38
N LEU A 311 6.59 -26.12 23.28
CA LEU A 311 6.43 -26.69 21.92
C LEU A 311 7.71 -27.39 21.43
N ALA A 312 8.89 -26.97 21.88
CA ALA A 312 10.18 -27.48 21.45
C ALA A 312 10.65 -28.72 22.25
N MET A 313 9.95 -29.08 23.30
CA MET A 313 10.36 -30.14 24.23
C MET A 313 9.52 -31.42 24.12
N GLU A 314 10.09 -32.53 24.63
CA GLU A 314 9.35 -33.76 24.84
C GLU A 314 8.22 -33.56 25.88
N PRO A 315 7.05 -34.15 25.66
CA PRO A 315 6.73 -35.17 24.65
C PRO A 315 6.20 -34.65 23.31
N ILE A 316 6.04 -33.33 23.13
CA ILE A 316 5.42 -32.76 21.94
C ILE A 316 6.27 -33.02 20.68
N VAL A 317 7.57 -32.88 20.79
CA VAL A 317 8.50 -33.12 19.64
C VAL A 317 8.41 -34.54 19.07
N SER A 318 8.11 -35.54 19.90
CA SER A 318 7.91 -36.93 19.46
C SER A 318 6.44 -37.31 19.24
N MET A 319 5.49 -36.38 19.48
CA MET A 319 4.07 -36.65 19.29
C MET A 319 3.75 -36.95 17.82
N ARG A 320 2.89 -37.94 17.56
CA ARG A 320 2.54 -38.37 16.20
C ARG A 320 1.89 -37.23 15.40
N ASP A 321 0.94 -36.55 16.01
CA ASP A 321 0.09 -35.56 15.34
C ASP A 321 0.58 -34.13 15.54
N ARG A 322 1.86 -33.92 15.82
CA ARG A 322 2.47 -32.61 16.05
C ARG A 322 2.29 -31.65 14.87
N GLY A 323 2.26 -32.14 13.61
CA GLY A 323 1.98 -31.30 12.43
C GLY A 323 0.55 -30.75 12.43
N ILE A 324 -0.42 -31.56 12.89
CA ILE A 324 -1.80 -31.10 13.06
C ILE A 324 -1.89 -30.09 14.20
N LEU A 325 -1.15 -30.31 15.29
CA LEU A 325 -1.03 -29.33 16.38
C LEU A 325 -0.53 -27.98 15.85
N ALA A 326 0.55 -27.97 15.07
CA ALA A 326 1.09 -26.75 14.48
C ALA A 326 0.06 -26.08 13.56
N SER A 327 -0.60 -26.84 12.68
CA SER A 327 -1.67 -26.32 11.81
C SER A 327 -2.81 -25.66 12.61
N ASN A 328 -3.26 -26.34 13.66
CA ASN A 328 -4.33 -25.81 14.52
C ASN A 328 -3.91 -24.53 15.27
N ILE A 329 -2.69 -24.47 15.78
CA ILE A 329 -2.16 -23.28 16.44
C ILE A 329 -2.14 -22.11 15.47
N LEU A 330 -1.52 -22.27 14.29
CA LEU A 330 -1.40 -21.22 13.29
C LEU A 330 -2.77 -20.75 12.79
N ALA A 331 -3.68 -21.68 12.51
CA ALA A 331 -5.03 -21.38 12.03
C ALA A 331 -5.93 -20.67 13.06
N LYS A 332 -5.65 -20.80 14.36
CA LYS A 332 -6.44 -20.16 15.43
C LYS A 332 -5.77 -18.93 16.03
N ALA A 333 -4.51 -18.71 15.70
CA ALA A 333 -3.73 -17.60 16.25
C ALA A 333 -4.16 -16.24 15.71
N GLY A 334 -4.45 -16.12 14.43
CA GLY A 334 -4.82 -14.87 13.79
C GLY A 334 -6.32 -14.58 13.77
N ASN A 335 -6.69 -13.48 13.14
CA ASN A 335 -8.05 -13.08 12.79
C ASN A 335 -8.15 -12.92 11.26
N SER A 336 -9.30 -12.51 10.72
CA SER A 336 -9.50 -12.33 9.29
C SER A 336 -8.53 -11.32 8.68
N GLU A 337 -8.31 -10.19 9.33
CA GLU A 337 -7.39 -9.15 8.84
C GLU A 337 -5.93 -9.64 8.72
N ASN A 338 -5.43 -10.38 9.74
CA ASN A 338 -4.09 -10.96 9.67
C ASN A 338 -3.95 -11.92 8.48
N TYR A 339 -5.00 -12.65 8.17
CA TYR A 339 -4.96 -13.68 7.13
C TYR A 339 -5.10 -13.11 5.71
N GLU A 340 -5.82 -12.01 5.56
CA GLU A 340 -5.88 -11.29 4.28
C GLU A 340 -4.49 -10.79 3.86
N ASP A 341 -3.72 -10.21 4.77
CA ASP A 341 -2.35 -9.77 4.50
C ASP A 341 -1.44 -10.92 4.02
N MET A 342 -1.67 -12.15 4.49
CA MET A 342 -0.90 -13.32 4.03
C MET A 342 -1.23 -13.74 2.61
N ILE A 343 -2.46 -13.55 2.19
CA ILE A 343 -2.98 -14.06 0.91
C ILE A 343 -2.92 -12.99 -0.17
N GLN A 344 -3.29 -11.75 0.15
CA GLN A 344 -3.37 -10.65 -0.80
C GLN A 344 -2.14 -9.73 -0.75
N GLY A 345 -1.45 -9.68 0.41
CA GLY A 345 -0.33 -8.77 0.68
C GLY A 345 -0.76 -7.33 0.85
N ASP A 346 0.18 -6.48 1.25
CA ASP A 346 -0.03 -5.04 1.33
C ASP A 346 -0.08 -4.45 -0.08
N SER A 347 -1.24 -4.38 -0.68
CA SER A 347 -1.45 -3.51 -1.84
C SER A 347 -1.57 -2.06 -1.36
N GLU A 348 -1.00 -1.11 -2.10
CA GLU A 348 -1.26 0.30 -1.81
C GLU A 348 -2.78 0.55 -1.89
N PRO A 349 -3.37 1.17 -0.84
CA PRO A 349 -4.83 1.27 -0.72
C PRO A 349 -5.48 2.20 -1.75
N TYR A 350 -4.67 2.91 -2.54
CA TYR A 350 -5.12 3.89 -3.52
C TYR A 350 -4.55 3.58 -4.90
N SER A 351 -5.38 3.67 -5.92
CA SER A 351 -5.02 3.42 -7.32
C SER A 351 -3.86 4.31 -7.79
N GLU A 352 -2.73 3.72 -8.11
CA GLU A 352 -1.50 4.43 -8.47
C GLU A 352 -1.67 5.32 -9.70
N TRP A 353 -2.30 4.85 -10.76
CA TRP A 353 -2.44 5.63 -11.99
C TRP A 353 -3.39 6.84 -11.81
N LYS A 354 -4.48 6.68 -11.01
CA LYS A 354 -5.37 7.80 -10.67
C LYS A 354 -4.65 8.81 -9.77
N MET A 355 -3.85 8.31 -8.82
CA MET A 355 -3.01 9.14 -7.98
C MET A 355 -2.00 9.93 -8.81
N GLN A 356 -1.37 9.31 -9.81
CA GLN A 356 -0.47 10.00 -10.73
C GLN A 356 -1.19 11.12 -11.50
N SER A 357 -2.43 10.90 -11.91
CA SER A 357 -3.26 11.94 -12.52
C SER A 357 -3.57 13.08 -11.57
N ALA A 358 -3.84 12.80 -10.30
CA ALA A 358 -4.06 13.80 -9.28
C ALA A 358 -2.80 14.62 -8.99
N VAL A 359 -1.65 13.97 -8.79
CA VAL A 359 -0.36 14.63 -8.56
C VAL A 359 0.05 15.48 -9.75
N ASN A 360 -0.06 14.96 -10.98
CA ASN A 360 0.30 15.69 -12.21
C ASN A 360 -0.62 16.90 -12.50
N SER A 361 -1.78 16.97 -11.86
CA SER A 361 -2.71 18.09 -11.98
C SER A 361 -2.35 19.27 -11.07
N SER A 362 -1.32 19.17 -10.23
CA SER A 362 -0.91 20.18 -9.28
C SER A 362 -0.38 21.47 -9.95
N ASP A 363 -0.17 22.52 -9.14
CA ASP A 363 0.21 23.87 -9.59
C ASP A 363 1.69 24.01 -10.02
N GLY A 364 2.50 22.94 -9.97
CA GLY A 364 3.93 22.96 -10.26
C GLY A 364 4.29 23.58 -11.62
N ASN A 365 3.43 23.45 -12.58
CA ASN A 365 3.67 23.93 -13.94
C ASN A 365 2.97 25.25 -14.24
N LYS A 366 3.50 26.38 -13.78
CA LYS A 366 3.08 27.71 -14.24
C LYS A 366 3.32 27.86 -15.75
N ARG A 367 2.32 27.53 -16.55
CA ARG A 367 2.40 27.71 -17.99
C ARG A 367 2.31 29.19 -18.33
N PRO A 368 3.18 29.70 -19.21
CA PRO A 368 3.08 31.09 -19.67
C PRO A 368 1.73 31.33 -20.37
N ASN A 369 1.11 32.46 -20.08
CA ASN A 369 -0.18 32.82 -20.70
C ASN A 369 -0.06 32.89 -22.23
N PRO A 370 -0.71 32.00 -22.99
CA PRO A 370 -0.58 31.97 -24.46
C PRO A 370 -1.08 33.25 -25.11
N LEU A 371 -2.08 33.96 -24.54
CA LEU A 371 -2.55 35.22 -25.04
C LEU A 371 -1.49 36.33 -24.94
N LEU A 372 -0.66 36.34 -23.88
CA LEU A 372 0.45 37.26 -23.77
C LEU A 372 1.46 37.07 -24.92
N TYR A 373 1.81 35.82 -25.20
CA TYR A 373 2.74 35.50 -26.30
C TYR A 373 2.13 35.77 -27.67
N ALA A 374 0.84 35.47 -27.85
CA ALA A 374 0.12 35.84 -29.07
C ALA A 374 0.09 37.36 -29.29
N ALA A 375 -0.14 38.13 -28.22
CA ALA A 375 -0.08 39.61 -28.30
C ALA A 375 1.33 40.12 -28.63
N ILE A 376 2.37 39.58 -27.98
CA ILE A 376 3.77 39.90 -28.27
C ILE A 376 4.09 39.56 -29.74
N PHE A 377 3.67 38.40 -30.22
CA PHE A 377 3.88 38.01 -31.62
C PHE A 377 3.14 38.91 -32.59
N LEU A 378 1.88 39.30 -32.29
CA LEU A 378 1.12 40.24 -33.11
C LEU A 378 1.83 41.59 -33.21
N VAL A 379 2.30 42.11 -32.07
CA VAL A 379 3.07 43.39 -32.05
C VAL A 379 4.38 43.26 -32.84
N TYR A 380 5.06 42.13 -32.76
CA TYR A 380 6.25 41.83 -33.55
C TYR A 380 5.95 41.87 -35.06
N VAL A 381 4.91 41.17 -35.52
CA VAL A 381 4.51 41.12 -36.91
C VAL A 381 4.15 42.53 -37.44
N LEU A 382 3.40 43.31 -36.65
CA LEU A 382 3.07 44.67 -36.99
C LEU A 382 4.32 45.60 -37.03
N ALA A 383 5.26 45.40 -36.12
CA ALA A 383 6.50 46.17 -36.06
C ALA A 383 7.38 45.92 -37.28
N ILE A 384 7.69 44.66 -37.64
CA ILE A 384 8.60 44.33 -38.76
C ILE A 384 7.97 44.50 -40.13
N GLY A 385 6.65 44.40 -40.26
CA GLY A 385 5.92 44.53 -41.51
C GLY A 385 5.50 45.99 -41.77
N PRO A 386 4.25 46.35 -41.47
CA PRO A 386 3.66 47.63 -41.88
C PRO A 386 4.38 48.82 -41.21
N ILE A 387 4.70 48.78 -39.90
CA ILE A 387 5.22 49.95 -39.21
C ILE A 387 6.61 50.35 -39.71
N VAL A 388 7.55 49.43 -39.78
CA VAL A 388 8.92 49.68 -40.28
C VAL A 388 8.88 50.06 -41.74
N TYR A 389 8.06 49.42 -42.54
CA TYR A 389 7.89 49.75 -43.93
C TYR A 389 7.38 51.19 -44.11
N LEU A 390 6.29 51.58 -43.42
CA LEU A 390 5.71 52.94 -43.52
C LEU A 390 6.68 54.04 -43.07
N ILE A 391 7.38 53.81 -41.94
CA ILE A 391 8.37 54.79 -41.43
C ILE A 391 9.55 54.94 -42.40
N LEU A 392 10.07 53.85 -42.95
CA LEU A 392 11.18 53.92 -43.88
C LEU A 392 10.77 54.45 -45.24
N LYS A 393 9.53 54.22 -45.67
CA LYS A 393 8.93 54.80 -46.88
C LYS A 393 8.79 56.31 -46.70
N ALA A 394 8.30 56.80 -45.58
CA ALA A 394 8.16 58.24 -45.31
C ALA A 394 9.51 58.97 -45.25
N LYS A 395 10.59 58.27 -44.88
CA LYS A 395 11.96 58.81 -44.81
C LYS A 395 12.79 58.52 -46.07
N ASP A 396 12.22 57.88 -47.08
CA ASP A 396 12.89 57.44 -48.33
C ASP A 396 14.17 56.65 -48.10
N LYS A 397 14.19 55.80 -47.08
CA LYS A 397 15.36 54.99 -46.64
C LYS A 397 15.05 53.50 -46.59
N ARG A 398 14.30 52.99 -47.55
CA ARG A 398 13.83 51.58 -47.57
C ARG A 398 14.97 50.58 -47.57
N GLU A 399 16.13 50.94 -48.11
CA GLU A 399 17.32 50.09 -48.07
C GLU A 399 17.79 49.68 -46.66
N LYS A 400 17.44 50.50 -45.64
CA LYS A 400 17.78 50.18 -44.26
C LYS A 400 16.95 49.10 -43.61
N MET A 401 15.92 48.57 -44.26
CA MET A 401 15.13 47.44 -43.78
C MET A 401 16.02 46.25 -43.46
N TRP A 402 17.03 46.03 -44.23
CA TRP A 402 17.96 44.92 -44.02
C TRP A 402 18.71 44.94 -42.69
N ILE A 403 18.83 46.11 -42.07
CA ILE A 403 19.52 46.29 -40.78
C ILE A 403 18.49 46.39 -39.65
N ILE A 404 17.38 47.05 -39.94
CA ILE A 404 16.39 47.36 -38.89
C ILE A 404 15.57 46.15 -38.49
N ILE A 405 15.18 45.27 -39.47
CA ILE A 405 14.42 44.07 -39.20
C ILE A 405 15.18 43.10 -38.26
N PRO A 406 16.47 42.77 -38.51
CA PRO A 406 17.26 41.97 -37.56
C PRO A 406 17.40 42.60 -36.18
N ILE A 407 17.55 43.89 -36.05
CA ILE A 407 17.65 44.56 -34.76
C ILE A 407 16.35 44.43 -34.00
N ILE A 408 15.19 44.65 -34.63
CA ILE A 408 13.89 44.48 -34.02
C ILE A 408 13.67 43.03 -33.62
N ALA A 409 14.05 42.06 -34.48
CA ALA A 409 13.94 40.64 -34.19
C ALA A 409 14.74 40.24 -32.95
N VAL A 410 15.98 40.72 -32.80
CA VAL A 410 16.80 40.50 -31.62
C VAL A 410 16.14 41.14 -30.40
N GLY A 411 15.62 42.39 -30.51
CA GLY A 411 14.90 43.07 -29.42
C GLY A 411 13.69 42.27 -28.94
N PHE A 412 12.87 41.78 -29.86
CA PHE A 412 11.74 40.90 -29.49
C PHE A 412 12.18 39.56 -28.91
N THR A 413 13.25 38.97 -29.42
CA THR A 413 13.82 37.77 -28.82
C THR A 413 14.22 37.99 -27.35
N VAL A 414 14.83 39.14 -27.05
CA VAL A 414 15.18 39.50 -25.67
C VAL A 414 13.92 39.68 -24.82
N VAL A 415 12.86 40.32 -25.36
CA VAL A 415 11.57 40.49 -24.63
C VAL A 415 10.94 39.14 -24.34
N VAL A 416 10.85 38.24 -25.35
CA VAL A 416 10.28 36.87 -25.16
C VAL A 416 11.12 36.08 -24.15
N PHE A 417 12.44 36.16 -24.25
CA PHE A 417 13.34 35.51 -23.31
C PHE A 417 13.16 36.07 -21.89
N GLY A 418 13.11 37.40 -21.73
CA GLY A 418 12.91 38.04 -20.45
C GLY A 418 11.55 37.70 -19.80
N THR A 419 10.47 37.70 -20.57
CA THR A 419 9.14 37.26 -20.08
C THR A 419 9.13 35.79 -19.72
N SER A 420 9.80 34.94 -20.51
CA SER A 420 9.95 33.50 -20.21
C SER A 420 10.68 33.28 -18.90
N MET A 421 11.69 34.09 -18.57
CA MET A 421 12.43 33.97 -17.31
C MET A 421 11.55 34.22 -16.08
N ILE A 422 10.51 35.04 -16.18
CA ILE A 422 9.60 35.36 -15.05
C ILE A 422 8.72 34.13 -14.70
N TYR A 423 8.29 33.40 -15.73
CA TYR A 423 7.42 32.24 -15.56
C TYR A 423 8.17 30.92 -15.37
N ARG A 424 9.48 30.90 -15.60
CA ARG A 424 10.29 29.69 -15.53
C ARG A 424 10.51 29.29 -14.08
N ILE A 425 10.25 28.04 -13.78
CA ILE A 425 10.66 27.41 -12.52
C ILE A 425 12.19 27.33 -12.52
N HIS A 426 12.83 27.80 -11.46
CA HIS A 426 14.29 27.90 -11.36
C HIS A 426 14.91 26.91 -10.38
N ARG A 427 14.08 26.29 -9.53
CA ARG A 427 14.50 25.36 -8.47
C ARG A 427 13.80 24.03 -8.66
N PRO A 428 14.36 22.95 -8.14
CA PRO A 428 13.66 21.70 -8.02
C PRO A 428 12.32 21.90 -7.29
N PHE A 429 11.35 21.10 -7.63
CA PHE A 429 10.01 21.16 -7.04
C PHE A 429 9.40 19.77 -6.89
N MET A 430 8.43 19.69 -6.00
CA MET A 430 7.61 18.53 -5.74
C MET A 430 6.16 18.88 -6.01
N ASP A 431 5.48 18.03 -6.74
CA ASP A 431 4.03 17.99 -6.86
C ASP A 431 3.55 16.84 -5.98
N ALA A 432 2.59 17.07 -5.09
CA ALA A 432 2.19 16.08 -4.10
C ALA A 432 0.68 16.03 -3.88
N VAL A 433 0.20 14.84 -3.52
CA VAL A 433 -1.09 14.62 -2.86
C VAL A 433 -0.79 13.93 -1.54
N GLU A 434 -1.24 14.53 -0.45
CA GLU A 434 -1.04 14.00 0.89
C GLU A 434 -2.37 13.50 1.43
N ILE A 435 -2.42 12.24 1.82
CA ILE A 435 -3.57 11.61 2.47
C ILE A 435 -3.25 11.51 3.95
N LEU A 436 -4.10 12.12 4.75
CA LEU A 436 -4.04 12.14 6.21
C LEU A 436 -5.05 11.14 6.74
N GLU A 437 -4.60 9.91 7.01
CA GLU A 437 -5.44 8.82 7.51
C GLU A 437 -5.46 8.81 9.05
N TYR A 438 -6.64 9.03 9.60
CA TYR A 438 -6.88 8.99 11.03
C TYR A 438 -7.39 7.60 11.41
N SER A 439 -6.63 6.85 12.20
CA SER A 439 -6.99 5.52 12.67
C SER A 439 -6.75 5.41 14.18
N GLY A 440 -7.83 5.39 14.96
CA GLY A 440 -7.76 5.35 16.41
C GLY A 440 -6.90 6.49 16.97
N SER A 441 -5.77 6.15 17.60
CA SER A 441 -4.83 7.11 18.18
C SER A 441 -3.64 7.45 17.29
N THR A 442 -3.68 7.12 15.99
CA THR A 442 -2.58 7.30 15.05
C THR A 442 -3.03 8.09 13.83
N LEU A 443 -2.19 9.03 13.41
CA LEU A 443 -2.30 9.71 12.11
C LEU A 443 -1.20 9.17 11.20
N GLU A 444 -1.61 8.53 10.12
CA GLU A 444 -0.70 8.14 9.05
C GLU A 444 -0.79 9.14 7.90
N THR A 445 0.34 9.73 7.53
CA THR A 445 0.45 10.62 6.38
C THR A 445 1.12 9.88 5.24
N ARG A 446 0.41 9.73 4.13
CA ARG A 446 0.90 9.18 2.86
C ARG A 446 1.03 10.30 1.84
N ALA A 447 2.25 10.67 1.50
CA ALA A 447 2.52 11.70 0.50
C ALA A 447 2.97 11.06 -0.82
N TYR A 448 2.11 11.08 -1.82
CA TYR A 448 2.41 10.68 -3.19
C TYR A 448 3.02 11.86 -3.91
N VAL A 449 4.27 11.75 -4.29
CA VAL A 449 5.10 12.88 -4.72
C VAL A 449 5.73 12.59 -6.07
N THR A 450 5.67 13.56 -6.97
CA THR A 450 6.49 13.60 -8.18
C THR A 450 7.53 14.72 -8.05
N MET A 451 8.80 14.36 -8.09
CA MET A 451 9.92 15.32 -8.01
C MET A 451 10.44 15.63 -9.41
N GLN A 452 10.71 16.90 -9.66
CA GLN A 452 11.25 17.36 -10.94
C GLN A 452 12.27 18.50 -10.73
N SER A 453 13.21 18.61 -11.67
CA SER A 453 14.11 19.76 -11.76
C SER A 453 14.05 20.40 -13.14
N PRO A 454 13.99 21.73 -13.25
CA PRO A 454 14.02 22.41 -14.54
C PRO A 454 15.40 22.42 -15.21
N LYS A 455 16.42 21.93 -14.54
CA LYS A 455 17.83 21.94 -15.02
C LYS A 455 18.46 20.57 -14.83
N ALA A 456 19.37 20.24 -15.75
CA ALA A 456 20.27 19.11 -15.54
C ALA A 456 21.22 19.44 -14.37
N ALA A 457 20.98 18.85 -13.23
CA ALA A 457 21.77 19.06 -12.01
C ALA A 457 21.53 17.97 -10.99
N SER A 458 22.49 17.77 -10.12
CA SER A 458 22.24 17.05 -8.87
C SER A 458 21.54 17.98 -7.88
N TYR A 459 20.57 17.44 -7.15
CA TYR A 459 19.84 18.19 -6.12
C TYR A 459 19.43 17.29 -4.97
N SER A 460 19.23 17.89 -3.80
CA SER A 460 18.81 17.21 -2.58
C SER A 460 17.50 17.80 -2.08
N MET A 461 16.62 16.94 -1.61
CA MET A 461 15.31 17.26 -1.01
C MET A 461 15.28 16.69 0.40
N PRO A 462 15.80 17.41 1.41
CA PRO A 462 15.72 16.97 2.79
C PRO A 462 14.28 17.04 3.28
N LEU A 463 13.77 15.92 3.81
CA LEU A 463 12.42 15.82 4.33
C LEU A 463 12.29 16.49 5.70
N ALA A 464 11.09 16.85 6.08
CA ALA A 464 10.78 17.30 7.43
C ALA A 464 10.97 16.14 8.44
N GLU A 465 11.01 16.46 9.73
CA GLU A 465 11.15 15.45 10.79
C GLU A 465 9.90 14.54 10.84
N GLY A 466 10.11 13.28 11.24
CA GLY A 466 9.05 12.30 11.45
C GLY A 466 8.70 11.44 10.24
N TYR A 467 9.18 11.75 9.03
CA TYR A 467 9.05 10.84 7.90
C TYR A 467 9.97 9.64 8.08
N SER A 468 9.40 8.43 7.98
CA SER A 468 10.09 7.17 8.28
C SER A 468 10.43 6.35 7.04
N SER A 469 9.72 6.56 5.94
CA SER A 469 9.83 5.70 4.77
C SER A 469 9.76 6.51 3.47
N VAL A 470 10.55 6.11 2.49
CA VAL A 470 10.53 6.62 1.12
C VAL A 470 10.61 5.44 0.16
N THR A 471 9.55 5.21 -0.59
CA THR A 471 9.45 4.14 -1.59
C THR A 471 9.21 4.70 -2.98
N THR A 472 9.39 3.91 -4.02
CA THR A 472 8.90 4.23 -5.35
C THR A 472 7.39 3.97 -5.44
N TRP A 473 6.70 4.73 -6.26
CA TRP A 473 5.33 4.44 -6.67
C TRP A 473 5.15 4.80 -8.15
N GLY A 474 4.14 4.23 -8.81
CA GLY A 474 3.81 4.50 -10.21
C GLY A 474 3.68 3.22 -11.02
N ASP A 475 3.19 3.37 -12.24
CA ASP A 475 2.70 2.31 -13.12
C ASP A 475 3.71 1.18 -13.29
N SER A 476 3.37 0.01 -12.79
CA SER A 476 4.16 -1.21 -12.87
C SER A 476 3.73 -2.03 -14.09
N ASN A 477 4.13 -1.62 -15.29
CA ASN A 477 3.92 -2.43 -16.50
C ASN A 477 4.91 -3.60 -16.56
N TYR A 478 4.39 -4.79 -16.76
CA TYR A 478 5.04 -6.11 -16.66
C TYR A 478 6.11 -6.44 -17.72
N ASP A 479 7.42 -6.21 -17.48
CA ASP A 479 8.49 -6.82 -18.29
C ASP A 479 9.73 -7.24 -17.46
N TYR A 480 9.99 -8.53 -17.37
CA TYR A 480 10.98 -9.18 -16.48
C TYR A 480 12.42 -9.17 -17.02
N SER A 481 12.83 -8.31 -17.91
CA SER A 481 14.03 -8.55 -18.73
C SER A 481 15.32 -7.80 -18.37
N SER A 482 15.38 -6.96 -17.32
CA SER A 482 16.61 -6.19 -17.06
C SER A 482 17.23 -6.40 -15.68
N LEU A 483 17.94 -7.47 -15.53
CA LEU A 483 18.90 -7.71 -14.47
C LEU A 483 20.20 -6.95 -14.76
N GLY A 484 20.63 -6.05 -13.89
CA GLY A 484 22.03 -5.67 -13.83
C GLY A 484 22.40 -4.21 -14.10
N THR A 485 21.67 -3.20 -13.62
CA THR A 485 22.15 -1.83 -13.67
C THR A 485 22.82 -1.41 -12.36
N THR A 486 24.03 -0.86 -12.46
CA THR A 486 24.75 -0.19 -11.37
C THR A 486 24.32 1.25 -11.18
N ASN A 487 23.45 1.75 -12.04
CA ASN A 487 22.96 3.10 -11.99
C ASN A 487 21.64 3.16 -11.20
N TYR A 488 21.47 4.20 -10.41
CA TYR A 488 20.23 4.49 -9.68
C TYR A 488 19.78 5.93 -9.98
N ASN A 489 18.49 6.17 -9.95
CA ASN A 489 17.90 7.47 -10.23
C ASN A 489 18.03 8.45 -9.11
N TYR A 490 17.78 7.99 -7.90
CA TYR A 490 17.91 8.76 -6.70
C TYR A 490 18.37 7.88 -5.54
N ALA A 491 18.94 8.54 -4.54
CA ALA A 491 19.32 7.91 -3.30
C ALA A 491 18.49 8.49 -2.15
N VAL A 492 18.02 7.62 -1.28
CA VAL A 492 17.42 7.98 0.01
C VAL A 492 18.54 7.90 1.05
N LEU A 493 18.96 9.04 1.55
CA LEU A 493 19.99 9.12 2.60
C LEU A 493 19.31 9.27 3.96
N GLU A 494 19.58 8.32 4.83
CA GLU A 494 19.28 8.42 6.25
C GLU A 494 20.49 8.97 6.99
N ASP A 495 20.35 10.15 7.59
CA ASP A 495 21.37 10.80 8.41
C ASP A 495 20.77 11.23 9.75
N ALA A 496 21.18 10.58 10.81
CA ALA A 496 20.58 10.65 12.14
C ALA A 496 19.08 10.29 12.09
N ASP A 497 18.19 11.23 12.36
CA ASP A 497 16.73 11.02 12.37
C ASP A 497 16.03 11.68 11.18
N ARG A 498 16.76 11.94 10.08
CA ARG A 498 16.21 12.64 8.90
C ARG A 498 16.48 11.90 7.61
N LEU A 499 15.48 11.87 6.77
CA LEU A 499 15.59 11.36 5.42
C LEU A 499 15.82 12.49 4.41
N SER A 500 16.63 12.23 3.41
CA SER A 500 16.89 13.15 2.29
C SER A 500 16.84 12.38 0.98
N ILE A 501 16.13 12.91 0.00
CA ILE A 501 16.09 12.32 -1.33
C ILE A 501 17.10 13.05 -2.20
N ASN A 502 18.11 12.34 -2.70
CA ASN A 502 19.22 12.89 -3.46
C ASN A 502 19.18 12.38 -4.89
N VAL A 503 18.93 13.27 -5.84
CA VAL A 503 18.98 12.97 -7.28
C VAL A 503 20.37 13.32 -7.81
N ASN A 504 21.05 12.35 -8.40
CA ASN A 504 22.39 12.56 -8.96
C ASN A 504 22.30 12.70 -10.50
N LYS A 505 22.82 13.82 -11.04
CA LYS A 505 22.81 14.13 -12.48
C LYS A 505 21.43 14.04 -13.14
N GLY A 506 20.37 14.44 -12.40
CA GLY A 506 19.00 14.43 -12.92
C GLY A 506 18.87 15.19 -14.24
N GLN A 507 18.11 14.67 -15.16
CA GLN A 507 17.80 15.33 -16.42
C GLN A 507 16.71 16.39 -16.22
N PRO A 508 16.61 17.42 -17.09
CA PRO A 508 15.59 18.45 -16.97
C PRO A 508 14.18 17.85 -17.12
N PHE A 509 13.29 18.14 -16.17
CA PHE A 509 11.89 17.70 -16.17
C PHE A 509 11.67 16.18 -16.22
N THR A 510 12.67 15.38 -15.86
CA THR A 510 12.46 13.98 -15.56
C THR A 510 11.70 13.89 -14.24
N SER A 511 10.64 13.11 -14.24
CA SER A 511 9.80 12.84 -13.07
C SER A 511 10.38 11.67 -12.29
N TYR A 512 10.52 11.85 -10.98
CA TYR A 512 10.86 10.79 -10.02
C TYR A 512 9.69 10.68 -9.04
N ASN A 513 9.03 9.52 -9.06
CA ASN A 513 7.86 9.27 -8.25
C ASN A 513 8.27 8.59 -6.95
N VAL A 514 7.90 9.19 -5.83
CA VAL A 514 8.20 8.69 -4.48
C VAL A 514 6.96 8.77 -3.60
N LEU A 515 6.72 7.70 -2.84
CA LEU A 515 5.76 7.66 -1.75
C LEU A 515 6.52 7.87 -0.44
N ILE A 516 6.11 8.87 0.30
CA ILE A 516 6.72 9.25 1.58
C ILE A 516 5.70 9.00 2.68
N LYS A 517 6.07 8.24 3.70
CA LYS A 517 5.16 7.90 4.81
C LYS A 517 5.65 8.49 6.14
N LYS A 518 4.69 8.91 6.96
CA LYS A 518 4.89 9.37 8.35
C LYS A 518 3.77 8.80 9.19
N SER A 519 4.09 8.30 10.37
CA SER A 519 3.11 7.88 11.36
C SER A 519 3.38 8.62 12.66
N GLU A 520 2.34 9.20 13.24
CA GLU A 520 2.45 9.94 14.50
C GLU A 520 1.25 9.70 15.42
N PRO A 521 1.49 9.63 16.74
CA PRO A 521 0.40 9.48 17.71
C PRO A 521 -0.42 10.78 17.80
N ILE A 522 -1.74 10.64 17.84
CA ILE A 522 -2.69 11.74 17.98
C ILE A 522 -3.59 11.53 19.20
N GLN A 523 -4.23 12.62 19.66
CA GLN A 523 -5.16 12.56 20.79
C GLN A 523 -6.63 12.52 20.36
N ALA A 524 -6.92 12.79 19.08
CA ALA A 524 -8.26 12.85 18.52
C ALA A 524 -8.39 11.92 17.33
N GLU A 525 -9.54 11.26 17.20
CA GLU A 525 -9.80 10.21 16.20
C GLU A 525 -10.10 10.72 14.77
N GLY A 526 -9.78 11.98 14.48
CA GLY A 526 -10.07 12.58 13.16
C GLY A 526 -11.52 13.01 13.01
N PHE A 527 -12.46 12.09 13.00
CA PHE A 527 -13.90 12.37 13.06
C PHE A 527 -14.54 11.60 14.20
N ALA A 528 -15.28 12.31 15.07
CA ALA A 528 -16.12 11.66 16.06
C ALA A 528 -17.50 11.40 15.46
N LEU A 529 -17.94 10.17 15.55
CA LEU A 529 -19.17 9.66 14.93
C LEU A 529 -20.14 9.22 16.03
N ASN A 530 -21.40 9.60 15.88
CA ASN A 530 -22.51 9.10 16.71
C ASN A 530 -23.66 8.76 15.76
N LEU A 531 -23.63 7.55 15.22
CA LEU A 531 -24.43 7.11 14.11
C LEU A 531 -25.43 6.04 14.50
N ASN A 532 -26.55 6.03 13.81
CA ASN A 532 -27.46 4.91 13.74
C ASN A 532 -27.55 4.46 12.28
N CYS A 533 -26.94 3.32 11.98
CA CYS A 533 -26.84 2.76 10.64
C CYS A 533 -27.82 1.61 10.49
N THR A 534 -28.54 1.58 9.38
CA THR A 534 -29.30 0.44 8.88
C THR A 534 -28.71 0.01 7.54
N LEU A 535 -29.17 -1.06 6.95
CA LEU A 535 -28.70 -1.50 5.63
C LEU A 535 -28.95 -0.46 4.52
N SER A 536 -30.03 0.33 4.64
CA SER A 536 -30.50 1.26 3.61
C SER A 536 -30.35 2.75 3.97
N ASP A 537 -30.13 3.06 5.24
CA ASP A 537 -30.14 4.43 5.74
C ASP A 537 -29.09 4.67 6.83
N VAL A 538 -28.62 5.89 6.89
CA VAL A 538 -27.75 6.38 7.96
C VAL A 538 -28.33 7.68 8.52
N GLU A 539 -28.36 7.82 9.85
CA GLU A 539 -28.68 9.06 10.55
C GLU A 539 -27.76 9.26 11.74
N GLY A 540 -27.48 10.50 12.12
CA GLY A 540 -26.67 10.80 13.29
C GLY A 540 -25.72 12.00 13.09
N ASP A 541 -24.75 12.12 13.98
CA ASP A 541 -23.88 13.28 14.05
C ASP A 541 -22.43 12.92 13.65
N VAL A 542 -21.83 13.78 12.83
CA VAL A 542 -20.42 13.73 12.45
C VAL A 542 -19.73 14.99 12.93
N THR A 543 -18.69 14.85 13.75
CA THR A 543 -17.91 15.99 14.29
C THR A 543 -16.51 15.96 13.72
N ASN A 544 -16.08 17.07 13.11
CA ASN A 544 -14.70 17.23 12.64
C ASN A 544 -13.74 17.46 13.80
N GLN A 545 -12.85 16.52 14.10
CA GLN A 545 -11.80 16.62 15.12
C GLN A 545 -10.40 16.51 14.52
N THR A 546 -10.25 16.68 13.20
CA THR A 546 -8.97 16.52 12.48
C THR A 546 -7.92 17.57 12.83
N GLY A 547 -8.31 18.65 13.52
CA GLY A 547 -7.43 19.79 13.77
C GLY A 547 -7.43 20.83 12.64
N TYR A 548 -8.07 20.55 11.51
CA TYR A 548 -8.11 21.41 10.32
C TYR A 548 -9.54 21.78 9.93
N ASP A 549 -9.69 22.94 9.28
CA ASP A 549 -10.92 23.24 8.56
C ASP A 549 -10.96 22.42 7.26
N LEU A 550 -12.10 21.82 6.97
CA LEU A 550 -12.28 20.93 5.82
C LEU A 550 -13.28 21.51 4.83
N LYS A 551 -13.02 21.29 3.55
CA LYS A 551 -13.89 21.60 2.43
C LYS A 551 -14.53 20.34 1.85
N ASN A 552 -15.81 20.48 1.47
CA ASN A 552 -16.55 19.43 0.76
C ASN A 552 -16.42 18.05 1.47
N VAL A 553 -16.73 18.00 2.76
CA VAL A 553 -16.70 16.76 3.52
C VAL A 553 -17.80 15.83 3.02
N VAL A 554 -17.43 14.58 2.79
CA VAL A 554 -18.31 13.49 2.35
C VAL A 554 -18.25 12.36 3.37
N PHE A 555 -19.41 11.85 3.69
CA PHE A 555 -19.59 10.65 4.49
C PHE A 555 -20.04 9.52 3.55
N CYS A 556 -19.45 8.33 3.67
CA CYS A 556 -19.81 7.14 2.92
C CYS A 556 -19.95 5.95 3.85
N TYR A 557 -20.98 5.14 3.62
CA TYR A 557 -21.22 3.90 4.36
C TYR A 557 -22.04 2.93 3.49
N ASN A 558 -21.56 1.72 3.30
CA ASN A 558 -22.17 0.77 2.37
C ASN A 558 -22.40 1.43 0.99
N ASP A 559 -23.60 1.29 0.44
CA ASP A 559 -23.99 1.90 -0.84
C ASP A 559 -24.56 3.33 -0.71
N ILE A 560 -24.31 4.00 0.43
CA ILE A 560 -24.86 5.32 0.75
C ILE A 560 -23.73 6.35 0.87
N TYR A 561 -23.97 7.56 0.39
CA TYR A 561 -23.16 8.70 0.73
C TYR A 561 -24.00 9.93 1.09
N CYS A 562 -23.43 10.79 1.91
CA CYS A 562 -24.00 12.06 2.30
C CYS A 562 -22.98 13.20 2.15
N VAL A 563 -23.41 14.33 1.61
CA VAL A 563 -22.57 15.51 1.46
C VAL A 563 -22.73 16.40 2.67
N LEU A 564 -21.71 16.46 3.51
CA LEU A 564 -21.70 17.34 4.69
C LEU A 564 -21.25 18.77 4.33
N GLY A 565 -20.59 18.97 3.17
CA GLY A 565 -20.05 20.25 2.74
C GLY A 565 -18.90 20.72 3.61
N ASP A 566 -18.68 22.06 3.72
CA ASP A 566 -17.57 22.61 4.49
C ASP A 566 -17.77 22.40 6.00
N MET A 567 -16.74 21.95 6.71
CA MET A 567 -16.76 21.75 8.17
C MET A 567 -15.54 22.38 8.82
N LYS A 568 -15.75 23.28 9.78
CA LYS A 568 -14.67 23.81 10.61
C LYS A 568 -14.20 22.79 11.63
N ASN A 569 -12.98 22.93 12.09
CA ASN A 569 -12.48 22.12 13.19
C ASN A 569 -13.40 22.30 14.43
N GLY A 570 -13.84 21.18 15.00
CA GLY A 570 -14.80 21.12 16.11
C GLY A 570 -16.27 21.29 15.71
N GLU A 571 -16.60 21.48 14.44
CA GLU A 571 -17.98 21.58 13.96
C GLU A 571 -18.64 20.20 13.87
N THR A 572 -19.90 20.15 14.33
CA THR A 572 -20.75 18.96 14.20
C THR A 572 -21.81 19.21 13.12
N LYS A 573 -22.03 18.22 12.27
CA LYS A 573 -23.13 18.18 11.32
C LYS A 573 -23.95 16.92 11.48
N THR A 574 -25.26 17.06 11.37
CA THR A 574 -26.20 15.94 11.47
C THR A 574 -26.55 15.43 10.08
N ILE A 575 -26.53 14.12 9.91
CA ILE A 575 -27.02 13.39 8.73
C ILE A 575 -28.48 13.03 9.02
N GLU A 576 -29.37 13.44 8.14
CA GLU A 576 -30.77 13.02 8.13
C GLU A 576 -30.98 11.95 7.04
N LYS A 577 -31.92 11.05 7.23
CA LYS A 577 -32.23 10.01 6.20
C LYS A 577 -32.53 10.61 4.80
N ALA A 578 -33.06 11.81 4.77
CA ALA A 578 -33.34 12.54 3.52
C ALA A 578 -32.08 12.98 2.76
N ASP A 579 -30.92 13.00 3.41
CA ASP A 579 -29.63 13.40 2.82
C ASP A 579 -28.93 12.20 2.16
N ASN A 580 -29.42 10.98 2.39
CA ASN A 580 -28.81 9.75 1.89
C ASN A 580 -28.99 9.63 0.37
N LYS A 581 -27.89 9.37 -0.31
CA LYS A 581 -27.86 9.17 -1.77
C LYS A 581 -27.13 7.86 -2.08
N GLY A 582 -27.53 7.20 -3.17
CA GLY A 582 -26.83 5.99 -3.61
C GLY A 582 -25.43 6.27 -4.11
N ILE A 583 -24.47 5.43 -3.74
CA ILE A 583 -23.03 5.62 -3.99
C ILE A 583 -22.70 5.75 -5.49
N GLY A 584 -23.45 5.11 -6.38
CA GLY A 584 -23.27 5.19 -7.83
C GLY A 584 -23.33 6.62 -8.40
N SER A 585 -23.98 7.57 -7.70
CA SER A 585 -24.02 8.98 -8.12
C SER A 585 -22.91 9.83 -7.51
N LEU A 586 -22.08 9.31 -6.59
CA LEU A 586 -21.02 10.07 -5.92
C LEU A 586 -20.01 10.65 -6.92
N SER A 587 -19.57 9.85 -7.89
CA SER A 587 -18.62 10.31 -8.91
C SER A 587 -19.16 11.46 -9.74
N TYR A 588 -20.45 11.43 -10.08
CA TYR A 588 -21.13 12.49 -10.83
C TYR A 588 -21.28 13.75 -9.98
N ASP A 589 -21.79 13.61 -8.76
CA ASP A 589 -22.01 14.72 -7.85
C ASP A 589 -20.70 15.40 -7.46
N CYS A 590 -19.60 14.66 -7.27
CA CYS A 590 -18.27 15.24 -7.05
C CYS A 590 -17.84 16.17 -8.18
N THR A 591 -18.24 15.92 -9.42
CA THR A 591 -17.94 16.83 -10.54
C THR A 591 -18.79 18.09 -10.52
N GLU A 592 -19.97 18.04 -9.93
CA GLU A 592 -20.91 19.16 -9.87
C GLU A 592 -20.64 20.09 -8.69
N TRP A 593 -20.24 19.57 -7.52
CA TRP A 593 -19.93 20.39 -6.33
C TRP A 593 -18.65 21.20 -6.45
N MET A 594 -17.69 20.64 -7.11
CA MET A 594 -16.48 21.38 -7.37
C MET A 594 -16.83 22.42 -8.38
N GLU A 595 -16.66 23.70 -7.99
CA GLU A 595 -16.80 24.84 -8.89
C GLU A 595 -16.34 24.41 -10.27
N ASN A 596 -17.30 24.11 -11.15
CA ASN A 596 -17.10 23.50 -12.45
C ASN A 596 -15.82 24.05 -13.07
N PRO A 597 -14.76 23.27 -13.22
CA PRO A 597 -13.65 23.76 -13.99
C PRO A 597 -14.28 24.13 -15.33
N PRO A 598 -14.16 25.38 -15.77
CA PRO A 598 -14.91 25.85 -16.92
C PRO A 598 -14.66 24.85 -18.05
N THR A 599 -15.66 24.04 -18.35
CA THR A 599 -15.63 22.98 -19.38
C THR A 599 -15.33 23.57 -20.76
N GLU A 600 -15.30 24.88 -20.81
CA GLU A 600 -15.08 25.64 -22.03
C GLU A 600 -13.65 26.11 -22.12
N ARG A 601 -12.94 25.52 -23.09
CA ARG A 601 -11.81 26.03 -23.81
C ARG A 601 -10.43 25.84 -23.16
N TRP A 602 -9.60 25.16 -23.90
CA TRP A 602 -8.15 25.04 -23.77
C TRP A 602 -7.39 26.31 -23.32
N PHE A 603 -7.95 27.51 -23.45
CA PHE A 603 -7.42 28.77 -22.96
C PHE A 603 -7.33 28.89 -21.45
N PHE A 604 -8.17 28.16 -20.70
CA PHE A 604 -8.24 28.25 -19.24
C PHE A 604 -7.46 27.15 -18.53
N GLN A 605 -6.96 26.14 -19.24
CA GLN A 605 -6.19 25.03 -18.69
C GLN A 605 -4.92 25.43 -17.92
N GLY A 606 -4.50 26.67 -17.96
CA GLY A 606 -3.38 27.23 -17.20
C GLY A 606 -3.77 28.04 -15.96
N ASN A 607 -5.06 28.16 -15.64
CA ASN A 607 -5.52 28.91 -14.47
C ASN A 607 -5.28 28.06 -13.20
N GLU A 608 -4.72 28.67 -12.15
CA GLU A 608 -4.45 28.01 -10.87
C GLU A 608 -5.72 27.39 -10.26
N SER A 609 -6.83 28.10 -10.32
CA SER A 609 -8.13 27.61 -9.84
C SER A 609 -8.63 26.38 -10.61
N TYR A 610 -8.43 26.35 -11.93
CA TYR A 610 -8.81 25.20 -12.77
C TYR A 610 -8.00 23.96 -12.39
N LYS A 611 -6.69 24.08 -12.25
CA LYS A 611 -5.83 22.95 -11.91
C LYS A 611 -6.14 22.38 -10.53
N LYS A 612 -6.34 23.23 -9.54
CA LYS A 612 -6.74 22.80 -8.21
C LYS A 612 -8.10 22.09 -8.22
N ALA A 613 -9.05 22.59 -9.00
CA ALA A 613 -10.34 21.93 -9.19
C ALA A 613 -10.18 20.54 -9.83
N VAL A 614 -9.36 20.40 -10.87
CA VAL A 614 -9.06 19.09 -11.50
C VAL A 614 -8.35 18.16 -10.53
N GLN A 615 -7.38 18.63 -9.76
CA GLN A 615 -6.68 17.82 -8.75
C GLN A 615 -7.64 17.32 -7.69
N ASN A 616 -8.46 18.21 -7.15
CA ASN A 616 -9.48 17.85 -6.16
C ASN A 616 -10.46 16.83 -6.74
N GLN A 617 -10.93 17.00 -7.97
CA GLN A 617 -11.81 16.04 -8.64
C GLN A 617 -11.16 14.66 -8.76
N ASN A 618 -9.88 14.59 -9.13
CA ASN A 618 -9.16 13.33 -9.19
C ASN A 618 -9.01 12.68 -7.80
N ILE A 619 -8.76 13.46 -6.75
CA ILE A 619 -8.71 12.95 -5.37
C ILE A 619 -10.06 12.35 -4.96
N TYR A 620 -11.18 13.02 -5.27
CA TYR A 620 -12.51 12.47 -4.97
C TYR A 620 -12.81 11.18 -5.73
N LYS A 621 -12.35 11.06 -6.98
CA LYS A 621 -12.46 9.80 -7.72
C LYS A 621 -11.67 8.67 -7.06
N ILE A 622 -10.49 8.98 -6.51
CA ILE A 622 -9.69 8.01 -5.77
C ILE A 622 -10.42 7.59 -4.49
N MET A 623 -11.00 8.53 -3.75
CA MET A 623 -11.78 8.22 -2.54
C MET A 623 -13.03 7.40 -2.86
N ASN A 624 -13.73 7.72 -3.95
CA ASN A 624 -14.88 6.92 -4.40
C ASN A 624 -14.48 5.48 -4.75
N GLU A 625 -13.34 5.29 -5.40
CA GLU A 625 -12.83 3.95 -5.70
C GLU A 625 -12.49 3.20 -4.41
N LYS A 626 -11.82 3.86 -3.47
CA LYS A 626 -11.52 3.27 -2.16
C LYS A 626 -12.80 2.86 -1.41
N GLN A 627 -13.86 3.66 -1.47
CA GLN A 627 -15.15 3.28 -0.89
C GLN A 627 -15.69 1.96 -1.46
N ASN A 628 -15.55 1.73 -2.75
CA ASN A 628 -16.02 0.50 -3.39
C ASN A 628 -15.23 -0.76 -2.97
N THR A 629 -14.07 -0.59 -2.31
CA THR A 629 -13.27 -1.69 -1.78
C THR A 629 -13.50 -1.93 -0.29
N LEU A 630 -14.37 -1.17 0.36
CA LEU A 630 -14.69 -1.34 1.78
C LEU A 630 -15.74 -2.43 1.97
N ASP A 631 -15.62 -3.14 3.07
CA ASP A 631 -16.58 -4.14 3.48
C ASP A 631 -17.95 -3.54 3.83
N LEU A 632 -18.99 -4.36 3.82
CA LEU A 632 -20.37 -3.92 3.99
C LEU A 632 -20.67 -3.18 5.31
N ASN A 633 -19.89 -3.41 6.36
CA ASN A 633 -20.02 -2.73 7.64
C ASN A 633 -19.00 -1.61 7.85
N GLN A 634 -18.20 -1.34 6.83
CA GLN A 634 -17.20 -0.29 6.86
C GLN A 634 -17.69 0.96 6.17
N GLY A 635 -17.18 2.08 6.62
CA GLY A 635 -17.44 3.36 6.00
C GLY A 635 -16.24 4.28 6.12
N MET A 636 -16.32 5.41 5.47
CA MET A 636 -15.30 6.45 5.55
C MET A 636 -15.89 7.85 5.55
N VAL A 637 -15.19 8.76 6.21
CA VAL A 637 -15.45 10.21 6.14
C VAL A 637 -14.21 10.86 5.61
N PHE A 638 -14.33 11.72 4.60
CA PHE A 638 -13.18 12.41 4.04
C PHE A 638 -13.52 13.83 3.61
N GLY A 639 -12.51 14.71 3.58
CA GLY A 639 -12.65 16.08 3.16
C GLY A 639 -11.32 16.73 2.81
N MET A 640 -11.33 17.73 1.93
CA MET A 640 -10.12 18.45 1.55
C MET A 640 -9.69 19.41 2.67
N VAL A 641 -8.42 19.33 3.06
CA VAL A 641 -7.88 20.18 4.12
C VAL A 641 -7.65 21.61 3.63
N GLU A 642 -8.09 22.59 4.40
CA GLU A 642 -7.84 24.00 4.13
C GLU A 642 -6.79 24.56 5.10
N GLY A 643 -5.83 25.29 4.54
CA GLY A 643 -4.83 26.00 5.37
C GLY A 643 -3.76 25.11 5.99
N TYR A 644 -3.51 23.93 5.42
CA TYR A 644 -2.44 23.03 5.85
C TYR A 644 -1.10 23.73 5.83
N SER A 645 -0.38 23.70 6.95
CA SER A 645 0.84 24.48 7.16
C SER A 645 2.10 23.62 7.28
N GLU A 646 1.97 22.31 7.38
CA GLU A 646 3.11 21.41 7.41
C GLU A 646 3.80 21.33 6.05
N ASN A 647 5.10 21.20 6.05
CA ASN A 647 5.88 21.11 4.83
C ASN A 647 6.51 19.73 4.75
N LEU A 648 6.47 19.10 3.57
CA LEU A 648 7.22 17.88 3.28
C LEU A 648 8.75 18.09 3.41
N LEU A 649 9.22 19.31 3.16
CA LEU A 649 10.65 19.64 3.18
C LEU A 649 11.04 20.40 4.44
N SER A 650 12.16 20.02 5.04
CA SER A 650 12.72 20.65 6.26
C SER A 650 13.23 22.07 6.04
N GLU A 651 13.63 22.40 4.82
CA GLU A 651 14.24 23.68 4.45
C GLU A 651 13.75 24.16 3.10
N LYS A 652 14.12 25.39 2.71
CA LYS A 652 13.80 25.96 1.39
C LYS A 652 14.63 25.33 0.25
N ALA A 653 14.79 24.02 0.27
CA ALA A 653 15.52 23.27 -0.74
C ALA A 653 14.82 23.25 -2.10
N GLY A 654 13.50 23.29 -2.09
CA GLY A 654 12.65 23.28 -3.28
C GLY A 654 11.32 23.98 -3.05
N LYS A 655 10.40 23.84 -3.99
CA LYS A 655 8.99 24.21 -3.83
C LYS A 655 8.16 22.94 -3.74
N VAL A 656 7.19 22.95 -2.84
CA VAL A 656 6.17 21.92 -2.74
C VAL A 656 4.85 22.51 -3.18
N TYR A 657 4.15 21.80 -4.04
CA TYR A 657 2.78 22.09 -4.47
C TYR A 657 1.96 20.88 -4.09
N SER A 658 1.18 21.01 -3.02
CA SER A 658 0.44 19.88 -2.48
C SER A 658 -1.04 20.19 -2.27
N SER A 659 -1.86 19.16 -2.30
CA SER A 659 -3.22 19.15 -1.80
C SER A 659 -3.35 18.04 -0.79
N GLN A 660 -4.10 18.29 0.28
CA GLN A 660 -4.28 17.37 1.37
C GLN A 660 -5.74 16.95 1.49
N VAL A 661 -5.95 15.67 1.76
CA VAL A 661 -7.26 15.12 2.11
C VAL A 661 -7.16 14.43 3.46
N ALA A 662 -8.08 14.76 4.37
CA ALA A 662 -8.24 14.05 5.63
C ALA A 662 -9.26 12.93 5.43
N VAL A 663 -8.96 11.73 5.91
CA VAL A 663 -9.84 10.58 5.84
C VAL A 663 -9.81 9.82 7.16
N SER A 664 -10.98 9.33 7.60
CA SER A 664 -11.11 8.35 8.68
C SER A 664 -11.97 7.21 8.20
N TYR A 665 -11.53 6.00 8.49
CA TYR A 665 -12.31 4.78 8.29
C TYR A 665 -12.99 4.42 9.62
N PHE A 666 -14.15 3.83 9.53
CA PHE A 666 -14.89 3.36 10.69
C PHE A 666 -15.63 2.06 10.36
N THR A 667 -15.96 1.32 11.39
CA THR A 667 -16.78 0.11 11.28
C THR A 667 -18.03 0.31 12.13
N GLU A 668 -19.19 0.13 11.53
CA GLU A 668 -20.48 0.21 12.23
C GLU A 668 -21.37 -0.94 11.78
N VAL A 669 -21.87 -1.69 12.73
CA VAL A 669 -22.75 -2.82 12.43
C VAL A 669 -24.18 -2.31 12.25
N PRO A 670 -24.84 -2.57 11.08
CA PRO A 670 -26.22 -2.19 10.86
C PRO A 670 -27.15 -2.73 11.96
N GLU A 671 -28.20 -1.97 12.26
CA GLU A 671 -29.14 -2.30 13.36
C GLU A 671 -29.74 -3.70 13.21
N GLU A 672 -29.99 -4.11 11.97
CA GLU A 672 -30.53 -5.43 11.59
C GLU A 672 -29.58 -6.57 11.99
N TYR A 673 -28.27 -6.27 12.13
CA TYR A 673 -27.23 -7.27 12.41
C TYR A 673 -26.67 -7.19 13.83
N ARG A 674 -27.16 -6.29 14.62
CA ARG A 674 -26.71 -6.16 16.02
C ARG A 674 -27.03 -7.44 16.81
N GLY A 675 -25.99 -8.00 17.40
CA GLY A 675 -26.08 -9.26 18.16
C GLY A 675 -25.59 -10.50 17.42
N TYR A 676 -25.13 -10.35 16.16
CA TYR A 676 -24.39 -11.39 15.46
C TYR A 676 -22.88 -11.23 15.71
N THR A 677 -22.18 -12.33 15.85
CA THR A 677 -20.74 -12.32 16.17
C THR A 677 -19.85 -12.31 14.94
N THR A 678 -20.39 -12.67 13.77
CA THR A 678 -19.61 -12.74 12.52
C THR A 678 -20.37 -12.06 11.40
N PHE A 679 -19.66 -11.17 10.72
CA PHE A 679 -20.13 -10.48 9.52
C PHE A 679 -19.13 -10.74 8.39
N ILE A 680 -19.61 -11.25 7.29
CA ILE A 680 -18.79 -11.64 6.13
C ILE A 680 -19.24 -10.82 4.94
N SER A 681 -18.39 -9.95 4.45
CA SER A 681 -18.70 -8.97 3.43
C SER A 681 -18.85 -9.56 2.04
N ASP A 682 -18.15 -10.64 1.73
CA ASP A 682 -18.14 -11.26 0.40
C ASP A 682 -18.05 -12.79 0.45
N ILE A 683 -18.95 -13.47 -0.25
CA ILE A 683 -18.94 -14.92 -0.40
C ILE A 683 -17.68 -15.46 -1.08
N ASN A 684 -17.11 -14.72 -2.01
CA ASN A 684 -15.95 -15.21 -2.77
C ASN A 684 -14.74 -15.50 -1.90
N GLN A 685 -14.60 -14.83 -0.77
CA GLN A 685 -13.55 -15.13 0.21
C GLN A 685 -13.77 -16.45 0.95
N TYR A 686 -15.03 -16.94 0.94
CA TYR A 686 -15.43 -18.19 1.60
C TYR A 686 -15.67 -19.35 0.65
N MET A 687 -15.60 -19.10 -0.64
CA MET A 687 -15.67 -20.18 -1.60
C MET A 687 -14.44 -21.07 -1.48
N VAL A 688 -14.71 -22.17 -0.83
CA VAL A 688 -13.88 -23.35 -0.74
C VAL A 688 -12.39 -23.07 -0.90
N GLY A 689 -11.83 -22.70 0.21
CA GLY A 689 -10.40 -22.73 0.44
C GLY A 689 -9.56 -22.55 -0.79
N GLY A 690 -9.07 -21.35 -0.93
CA GLY A 690 -8.00 -20.91 -1.82
C GLY A 690 -7.54 -21.84 -2.90
N ASN A 691 -7.16 -21.31 -3.94
CA ASN A 691 -6.53 -21.74 -5.17
C ASN A 691 -5.83 -23.12 -5.28
N ASN A 692 -5.84 -23.95 -4.23
CA ASN A 692 -5.16 -25.25 -4.17
C ASN A 692 -6.05 -26.44 -3.80
N ILE A 693 -7.35 -26.27 -3.65
CA ILE A 693 -8.20 -27.44 -3.60
C ILE A 693 -8.44 -27.87 -5.04
N SER A 694 -7.71 -28.88 -5.46
CA SER A 694 -8.08 -29.62 -6.65
C SER A 694 -9.55 -30.03 -6.50
N TYR A 695 -10.41 -29.48 -7.34
CA TYR A 695 -11.81 -29.87 -7.45
C TYR A 695 -11.89 -31.39 -7.49
N ASP A 696 -12.33 -32.00 -6.39
CA ASP A 696 -12.58 -33.43 -6.35
C ASP A 696 -14.06 -33.65 -6.73
N ARG A 697 -14.29 -33.94 -8.00
CA ARG A 697 -15.60 -34.27 -8.55
C ARG A 697 -16.33 -35.36 -7.78
N ASN A 698 -15.64 -36.13 -6.93
CA ASN A 698 -16.27 -37.18 -6.11
C ASN A 698 -16.92 -36.60 -4.85
N ILE A 699 -16.58 -35.36 -4.45
CA ILE A 699 -17.15 -34.73 -3.25
C ILE A 699 -18.36 -33.86 -3.62
N TYR A 700 -18.25 -33.14 -4.78
CA TYR A 700 -19.29 -32.20 -5.22
C TYR A 700 -20.24 -32.83 -6.25
N PRO A 701 -21.53 -32.50 -6.23
CA PRO A 701 -22.51 -33.01 -7.20
C PRO A 701 -22.18 -32.56 -8.62
N ASP A 702 -22.37 -33.46 -9.61
CA ASP A 702 -22.28 -33.09 -11.02
C ASP A 702 -23.34 -32.04 -11.39
N GLY A 703 -22.95 -31.12 -12.26
CA GLY A 703 -23.87 -30.10 -12.81
C GLY A 703 -23.88 -28.77 -12.04
N TYR A 704 -22.93 -28.58 -11.12
CA TYR A 704 -22.71 -27.29 -10.44
C TYR A 704 -21.36 -26.71 -10.79
N ASP A 705 -21.35 -25.41 -11.01
CA ASP A 705 -20.13 -24.63 -11.20
C ASP A 705 -19.65 -24.10 -9.84
N ILE A 706 -18.33 -23.99 -9.70
CA ILE A 706 -17.69 -23.41 -8.52
C ILE A 706 -17.02 -22.13 -8.99
N LEU A 707 -17.45 -21.01 -8.46
CA LEU A 707 -16.86 -19.70 -8.76
C LEU A 707 -15.61 -19.51 -7.90
N TYR A 708 -14.47 -19.21 -8.52
CA TYR A 708 -13.18 -19.02 -7.86
C TYR A 708 -12.74 -17.55 -7.78
N ASP A 709 -13.27 -16.70 -8.66
CA ASP A 709 -12.97 -15.27 -8.70
C ASP A 709 -14.11 -14.43 -9.26
N ASP A 710 -13.97 -13.11 -9.21
CA ASP A 710 -14.97 -12.16 -9.69
C ASP A 710 -15.23 -12.26 -11.20
N ASN A 711 -14.24 -12.70 -11.99
CA ASN A 711 -14.40 -12.85 -13.44
C ASN A 711 -15.34 -14.00 -13.81
N GLU A 712 -15.50 -14.99 -12.93
CA GLU A 712 -16.39 -16.12 -13.13
C GLU A 712 -17.86 -15.78 -12.84
N ARG A 713 -18.15 -14.61 -12.29
CA ARG A 713 -19.52 -14.13 -12.04
C ARG A 713 -20.26 -13.67 -13.29
N TYR A 714 -19.58 -13.59 -14.41
CA TYR A 714 -20.18 -13.15 -15.67
C TYR A 714 -20.65 -14.36 -16.48
N MET A 715 -21.96 -14.39 -16.78
CA MET A 715 -22.58 -15.42 -17.60
C MET A 715 -22.41 -15.05 -19.08
N TYR A 716 -21.44 -15.68 -19.73
CA TYR A 716 -21.14 -15.42 -21.13
C TYR A 716 -21.65 -16.53 -22.03
N GLY A 717 -22.70 -16.23 -22.83
CA GLY A 717 -23.30 -17.20 -23.74
C GLY A 717 -24.17 -18.27 -23.08
N GLU A 718 -24.36 -18.23 -21.78
CA GLU A 718 -25.20 -19.15 -21.00
C GLU A 718 -26.48 -18.45 -20.55
N THR A 719 -27.56 -19.15 -20.54
CA THR A 719 -28.86 -18.65 -20.04
C THR A 719 -29.14 -19.07 -18.60
N GLU A 720 -28.38 -19.99 -18.07
CA GLU A 720 -28.51 -20.51 -16.72
C GLU A 720 -27.14 -21.01 -16.23
N MET A 721 -26.76 -20.63 -15.00
CA MET A 721 -25.57 -21.10 -14.33
C MET A 721 -25.94 -21.63 -12.94
N ASN A 722 -25.54 -22.86 -12.64
CA ASN A 722 -25.77 -23.47 -11.34
C ASN A 722 -24.48 -23.46 -10.53
N VAL A 723 -24.49 -22.79 -9.39
CA VAL A 723 -23.33 -22.59 -8.54
C VAL A 723 -23.52 -23.26 -7.20
N LEU A 724 -22.50 -23.95 -6.73
CA LEU A 724 -22.43 -24.51 -5.40
C LEU A 724 -21.48 -23.69 -4.53
N TYR A 725 -22.00 -23.18 -3.43
CA TYR A 725 -21.20 -22.55 -2.39
C TYR A 725 -21.02 -23.51 -1.21
N ASP A 726 -19.78 -23.76 -0.82
CA ASP A 726 -19.44 -24.61 0.32
C ASP A 726 -18.94 -23.73 1.48
N PHE A 727 -19.77 -23.59 2.50
CA PHE A 727 -19.47 -22.82 3.71
C PHE A 727 -18.90 -23.67 4.85
N GLY A 728 -18.77 -24.97 4.60
CA GLY A 728 -18.30 -25.91 5.62
C GLY A 728 -19.18 -25.86 6.87
N LYS A 729 -18.56 -25.62 8.02
CA LYS A 729 -19.25 -25.59 9.32
C LYS A 729 -19.60 -24.16 9.81
N LEU A 730 -19.61 -23.17 8.92
CA LEU A 730 -19.99 -21.82 9.30
C LEU A 730 -21.47 -21.78 9.71
N ASN A 731 -21.76 -21.16 10.84
CA ASN A 731 -23.11 -20.92 11.29
C ASN A 731 -23.64 -19.64 10.68
N LEU A 732 -24.27 -19.73 9.51
CA LEU A 732 -24.79 -18.61 8.76
C LEU A 732 -26.25 -18.38 9.09
N ASN A 733 -26.62 -17.13 9.36
CA ASN A 733 -27.98 -16.76 9.78
C ASN A 733 -28.73 -15.94 8.73
N GLY A 734 -28.02 -15.29 7.83
CA GLY A 734 -28.62 -14.47 6.79
C GLY A 734 -27.67 -14.15 5.65
N ALA A 735 -28.21 -13.67 4.55
CA ALA A 735 -27.47 -13.12 3.43
C ALA A 735 -28.12 -11.86 2.91
N LEU A 736 -27.29 -10.95 2.42
CA LEU A 736 -27.70 -9.78 1.66
C LEU A 736 -27.26 -9.97 0.22
N LEU A 737 -28.20 -9.87 -0.71
CA LEU A 737 -27.92 -9.86 -2.13
C LEU A 737 -27.74 -8.42 -2.59
N ARG A 738 -26.57 -8.12 -3.14
CA ARG A 738 -26.25 -6.79 -3.65
C ARG A 738 -26.10 -6.81 -5.15
N LYS A 739 -26.39 -5.67 -5.75
CA LYS A 739 -26.07 -5.44 -7.14
C LYS A 739 -24.55 -5.45 -7.31
N HIS A 740 -24.08 -6.14 -8.34
CA HIS A 740 -22.68 -6.06 -8.74
C HIS A 740 -22.42 -4.63 -9.26
N THR A 741 -21.69 -3.83 -8.51
CA THR A 741 -21.22 -2.54 -8.98
C THR A 741 -19.87 -2.79 -9.63
N ASP A 742 -19.80 -2.73 -10.96
CA ASP A 742 -18.53 -2.76 -11.67
C ASP A 742 -17.61 -1.67 -11.13
N SER A 743 -16.56 -2.07 -10.43
CA SER A 743 -15.46 -1.18 -10.05
C SER A 743 -14.68 -0.67 -11.29
N THR A 744 -15.04 -1.13 -12.47
CA THR A 744 -14.40 -0.85 -13.75
C THR A 744 -15.08 0.23 -14.59
N ASP A 745 -16.05 0.99 -14.07
CA ASP A 745 -16.47 2.23 -14.74
C ASP A 745 -15.34 3.30 -14.64
N THR A 746 -14.16 2.86 -15.05
CA THR A 746 -13.03 3.69 -15.35
C THR A 746 -13.34 4.34 -16.69
N GLY A 747 -13.93 5.51 -16.69
CA GLY A 747 -14.14 6.32 -17.89
C GLY A 747 -12.84 6.56 -18.68
N SER A 748 -12.21 5.51 -19.13
CA SER A 748 -11.16 5.55 -20.15
C SER A 748 -11.83 5.54 -21.51
N SER A 749 -11.56 6.56 -22.29
CA SER A 749 -12.10 6.79 -23.63
C SER A 749 -11.78 5.68 -24.64
N ASP A 750 -11.08 4.63 -24.22
CA ASP A 750 -10.74 3.47 -25.04
C ASP A 750 -11.71 2.29 -24.86
N ASP A 751 -12.54 2.31 -23.81
CA ASP A 751 -13.51 1.25 -23.52
C ASP A 751 -14.85 1.42 -24.26
N GLU A 752 -15.07 2.51 -24.97
CA GLU A 752 -16.24 2.63 -25.88
C GLU A 752 -16.31 1.50 -26.94
N LEU A 753 -15.21 0.78 -27.17
CA LEU A 753 -15.17 -0.35 -28.11
C LEU A 753 -15.66 -1.67 -27.47
N TYR A 754 -15.70 -1.77 -26.15
CA TYR A 754 -16.13 -2.97 -25.41
C TYR A 754 -17.44 -2.77 -24.65
N ALA A 755 -17.88 -1.54 -24.40
CA ALA A 755 -19.14 -1.21 -23.73
C ALA A 755 -20.40 -1.80 -24.39
N ASP A 756 -20.32 -2.11 -25.68
CA ASP A 756 -21.42 -2.79 -26.40
C ASP A 756 -21.51 -4.31 -26.13
N TYR A 757 -20.55 -4.88 -25.36
CA TYR A 757 -20.50 -6.31 -25.09
C TYR A 757 -20.97 -6.70 -23.69
N TYR A 758 -20.99 -5.78 -22.75
CA TYR A 758 -21.38 -6.03 -21.36
C TYR A 758 -22.74 -5.40 -21.08
N SER A 759 -23.71 -6.20 -20.70
CA SER A 759 -25.00 -5.67 -20.26
C SER A 759 -24.94 -5.32 -18.77
N ASP A 760 -25.50 -4.19 -18.38
CA ASP A 760 -25.69 -3.81 -16.96
C ASP A 760 -26.77 -4.65 -16.26
N GLU A 761 -27.23 -5.71 -16.90
CA GLU A 761 -28.32 -6.55 -16.39
C GLU A 761 -27.74 -7.64 -15.50
N GLU A 762 -28.36 -7.80 -14.34
CA GLU A 762 -28.02 -8.84 -13.39
C GLU A 762 -28.91 -10.07 -13.56
N ALA A 763 -28.33 -11.25 -13.29
CA ALA A 763 -29.03 -12.50 -13.32
C ALA A 763 -30.12 -12.57 -12.23
N GLU A 764 -31.23 -13.21 -12.53
CA GLU A 764 -32.16 -13.63 -11.51
C GLU A 764 -31.50 -14.67 -10.61
N VAL A 765 -31.74 -14.59 -9.29
CA VAL A 765 -31.19 -15.50 -8.29
C VAL A 765 -32.24 -16.45 -7.79
N TRP A 766 -31.94 -17.72 -7.85
CA TRP A 766 -32.78 -18.79 -7.34
C TRP A 766 -32.00 -19.62 -6.33
N LEU A 767 -32.46 -19.66 -5.07
CA LEU A 767 -31.86 -20.47 -4.01
C LEU A 767 -32.60 -21.80 -3.88
N TYR A 768 -31.82 -22.89 -3.69
CA TYR A 768 -32.39 -24.19 -3.45
C TYR A 768 -32.82 -24.34 -1.98
N ASN A 769 -34.11 -24.38 -1.71
CA ASN A 769 -34.63 -24.61 -0.38
C ASN A 769 -34.58 -26.12 -0.03
N CYS A 770 -33.79 -26.45 0.98
CA CYS A 770 -33.53 -27.83 1.41
C CYS A 770 -34.79 -28.48 2.04
N GLU A 771 -35.66 -27.71 2.66
CA GLU A 771 -36.91 -28.19 3.28
C GLU A 771 -37.95 -28.52 2.22
N SER A 772 -38.18 -27.61 1.27
CA SER A 772 -39.16 -27.80 0.20
C SER A 772 -38.62 -28.64 -0.96
N SER A 773 -37.31 -28.83 -1.05
CA SER A 773 -36.62 -29.49 -2.19
C SER A 773 -36.88 -28.79 -3.53
N GLN A 774 -37.05 -27.49 -3.55
CA GLN A 774 -37.30 -26.67 -4.74
C GLN A 774 -36.46 -25.40 -4.77
N TYR A 775 -36.23 -24.88 -5.98
CA TYR A 775 -35.65 -23.56 -6.14
C TYR A 775 -36.68 -22.47 -5.90
N GLU A 776 -36.33 -21.47 -5.13
CA GLU A 776 -37.17 -20.31 -4.81
C GLU A 776 -36.45 -19.05 -5.30
N GLN A 777 -37.15 -18.21 -6.05
CA GLN A 777 -36.60 -16.96 -6.55
C GLN A 777 -36.39 -15.98 -5.38
N VAL A 778 -35.22 -15.44 -5.30
CA VAL A 778 -34.85 -14.37 -4.35
C VAL A 778 -34.65 -13.08 -5.16
N PHE A 779 -35.36 -12.03 -4.79
CA PHE A 779 -35.19 -10.75 -5.45
C PHE A 779 -33.98 -10.03 -4.92
N ILE A 780 -33.16 -9.50 -5.85
CA ILE A 780 -32.05 -8.62 -5.53
C ILE A 780 -32.65 -7.33 -5.01
N ASN A 781 -32.76 -7.24 -3.71
CA ASN A 781 -33.20 -6.05 -3.03
C ASN A 781 -32.16 -5.71 -1.96
N THR A 782 -31.55 -4.56 -2.09
CA THR A 782 -30.56 -4.07 -1.14
C THR A 782 -31.12 -3.90 0.27
N ASP A 783 -32.43 -3.90 0.42
CA ASP A 783 -33.15 -3.62 1.68
C ASP A 783 -33.64 -4.89 2.41
N GLU A 784 -33.50 -6.08 1.81
CA GLU A 784 -33.97 -7.33 2.39
C GLU A 784 -32.85 -8.28 2.77
N VAL A 785 -32.87 -8.70 4.02
CA VAL A 785 -32.01 -9.78 4.52
C VAL A 785 -32.74 -11.10 4.35
N THR A 786 -32.16 -12.01 3.58
CA THR A 786 -32.71 -13.34 3.38
C THR A 786 -32.20 -14.29 4.48
N ASP A 787 -33.09 -14.92 5.21
CA ASP A 787 -32.71 -16.01 6.14
C ASP A 787 -32.20 -17.21 5.34
N LEU A 788 -30.96 -17.58 5.53
CA LEU A 788 -30.27 -18.65 4.78
C LEU A 788 -30.44 -20.03 5.38
N VAL A 789 -30.93 -20.17 6.58
CA VAL A 789 -31.09 -21.49 7.24
C VAL A 789 -31.82 -22.52 6.38
N PRO A 790 -32.93 -22.19 5.66
CA PRO A 790 -33.59 -23.14 4.77
C PRO A 790 -32.79 -23.54 3.54
N TYR A 791 -31.77 -22.76 3.15
CA TYR A 791 -31.06 -22.92 1.89
C TYR A 791 -29.68 -23.57 2.04
N ILE A 792 -29.22 -23.82 3.28
CA ILE A 792 -27.97 -24.48 3.58
C ILE A 792 -28.25 -25.94 4.03
N ASP A 793 -27.59 -26.88 3.38
CA ASP A 793 -27.78 -28.29 3.71
C ASP A 793 -26.91 -28.74 4.92
N GLU A 794 -27.05 -30.00 5.32
CA GLU A 794 -26.32 -30.60 6.44
C GLU A 794 -24.78 -30.63 6.25
N ASN A 795 -24.30 -30.46 5.02
CA ASN A 795 -22.89 -30.37 4.69
C ASN A 795 -22.34 -28.94 4.75
N GLY A 796 -23.22 -27.95 4.89
CA GLY A 796 -22.88 -26.53 4.79
C GLY A 796 -22.89 -26.01 3.35
N TRP A 797 -23.54 -26.69 2.44
CA TRP A 797 -23.60 -26.30 1.04
C TRP A 797 -24.86 -25.50 0.72
N MET A 798 -24.68 -24.41 -0.02
CA MET A 798 -25.77 -23.62 -0.61
C MET A 798 -25.73 -23.73 -2.12
N LYS A 799 -26.87 -24.10 -2.73
CA LYS A 799 -27.02 -24.24 -4.17
C LYS A 799 -27.77 -23.04 -4.71
N ILE A 800 -27.13 -22.34 -5.64
CA ILE A 800 -27.69 -21.16 -6.29
C ILE A 800 -27.82 -21.42 -7.78
N ARG A 801 -28.90 -20.96 -8.35
CA ARG A 801 -29.10 -20.91 -9.78
C ARG A 801 -29.26 -19.47 -10.20
N TYR A 802 -28.38 -19.03 -11.07
CA TYR A 802 -28.47 -17.75 -11.75
C TYR A 802 -29.13 -17.96 -13.10
N VAL A 803 -30.10 -17.11 -13.45
CA VAL A 803 -30.83 -17.18 -14.72
C VAL A 803 -30.80 -15.82 -15.39
N ASP A 804 -30.44 -15.81 -16.66
CA ASP A 804 -30.54 -14.61 -17.48
C ASP A 804 -32.00 -14.37 -17.89
N GLY A 805 -32.67 -13.46 -17.17
CA GLY A 805 -34.05 -13.05 -17.44
C GLY A 805 -34.21 -12.23 -18.72
N SER A 806 -33.13 -11.63 -19.23
CA SER A 806 -33.14 -10.80 -20.43
C SER A 806 -33.11 -11.61 -21.73
N GLY A 807 -32.58 -12.84 -21.68
CA GLY A 807 -32.34 -13.71 -22.83
C GLY A 807 -31.24 -13.25 -23.75
N ASN A 808 -30.38 -12.32 -23.31
CA ASN A 808 -29.25 -11.80 -24.07
C ASN A 808 -27.96 -12.63 -23.89
N SER A 809 -28.01 -13.61 -23.00
CA SER A 809 -26.87 -14.48 -22.64
C SER A 809 -25.62 -13.76 -22.15
N ASN A 810 -25.79 -12.57 -21.57
CA ASN A 810 -24.71 -11.74 -21.03
C ASN A 810 -25.24 -10.97 -19.80
N CYS A 811 -25.06 -11.50 -18.61
CA CYS A 811 -25.45 -10.84 -17.36
C CYS A 811 -24.49 -11.20 -16.23
N HIS A 812 -24.46 -10.38 -15.18
CA HIS A 812 -23.66 -10.60 -14.00
C HIS A 812 -24.43 -11.39 -12.92
N ALA A 813 -23.73 -12.29 -12.24
CA ALA A 813 -24.21 -12.84 -10.99
C ALA A 813 -24.07 -11.78 -9.89
N PRO A 814 -25.09 -11.50 -9.09
CA PRO A 814 -25.03 -10.52 -8.02
C PRO A 814 -24.04 -10.93 -6.91
N VAL A 815 -23.51 -9.94 -6.22
CA VAL A 815 -22.65 -10.15 -5.05
C VAL A 815 -23.53 -10.57 -3.87
N ILE A 816 -23.10 -11.60 -3.15
CA ILE A 816 -23.78 -12.10 -1.96
C ILE A 816 -22.90 -11.82 -0.74
N SER A 817 -23.41 -11.08 0.23
CA SER A 817 -22.78 -10.88 1.53
C SER A 817 -23.47 -11.75 2.58
N LEU A 818 -22.68 -12.35 3.46
CA LEU A 818 -23.16 -13.31 4.45
C LEU A 818 -23.03 -12.77 5.86
N ILE A 819 -23.95 -13.20 6.69
CA ILE A 819 -23.96 -12.91 8.12
C ILE A 819 -24.03 -14.22 8.88
N GLY A 820 -23.11 -14.37 9.83
CA GLY A 820 -23.04 -15.58 10.62
C GLY A 820 -22.69 -15.32 12.08
N GLY A 821 -22.73 -16.36 12.87
CA GLY A 821 -22.37 -16.37 14.28
C GLY A 821 -23.52 -16.80 15.22
N GLU A 822 -23.25 -16.81 16.51
CA GLU A 822 -24.25 -17.11 17.54
C GLU A 822 -25.16 -15.89 17.76
N LYS A 823 -26.47 -16.10 17.77
CA LYS A 823 -27.44 -15.08 18.09
C LYS A 823 -27.37 -14.67 19.54
#